data_be92aea71f71bae912e53c53d121690a
#
_entry.id   be92aea71f71bae912e53c53d121690a
#
_cell.length_a   1.000
_cell.length_b   1.000
_cell.length_c   1.000
_cell.angle_alpha   90.00
_cell.angle_beta   90.00
_cell.angle_gamma   90.00
#
_symmetry.space_group_name_H-M   'P 1'
#
loop_
_entity.id
_entity.type
_entity.pdbx_description
1 polymer ?
#
loop_
_entity_poly.entity_id
_entity_poly.type
_entity_poly.pdbx_seq_one_letter_code
_entity_poly.pdbx_strand_id
1 'polypeptide(L)'
;MLERPRLLQLLNPVQQCRLGVVCAGAGFGKTTLLAQWHQQMVAQGERIAWLSLDEDDDDVWQFIPYLLQALRPLYADWDADFWRDMEEQKLSSSEQLLAGLINQLHYCPHDVYLIIDDFHVINDRGVYEAVGYLIKHAPAALHLIIGSRFHPNLALSQLQAQDQLVEIYDRGLQFTLEETKHYFSRTVALPLSNHHAQRLQSVTEGWIAGMKIASLSAELQHDPEHLLRNMHGGTRSIARYLKEVVLDPLPEEVLDFLVKTSFLSRLNAELCNAVTGRDDSKAMLTWIERHNLFLSALDEQGYWFRYHPLLQENLRTMLQQNNDIDRKQLHELASHWFVEQKLWSEAVRHALSAGKPVHSPVQDGASAQSLAEEGDIDTLISWMHHLPPSTDPSRIDLQINLAWALAHYFHFDESRQLLDNLDQMVLHHREDLTRSTWCKLRVVRAICEAFAENIPESLAIVQPLLAEVPCGDTWVDGLICNILSYCHVVNQRYHDALEVQQHMPSPESPLDNLFVSVYRAFIIAQCHLCQGDLGKAGWYAEKTLRQAECYTGTQSTSGATLAPLLAEIAYECQSGDSPEHLLADRLEFIDRFSPPDALSRCYTYLARQALDGNMPYEAERLLEHAQRLAVSRGWQRLQAMMLAEQVRVRLQRGNVTGAEQLQRQLEQMAASFRMDAEHPCQRAIALSASLSHCRLLLARGQAPQACILLADMVPDQENRGDRLTAARLRTLWSLALWNSGKTAAARTTFQPVVQLAEQQHLKGLFLEAGDTLQPLLAGMNETSSACTEEGIVHEPWAGKRAPADGTPFNSGSPDIHGELSEREFQILQLIAEGQMNKEIARSLAISAETVKWHIKNIYAKLKVNSRTQAMSRALEMKLLD
;
A
#
# COMPACT_ATOMS: atom_id res chain seq x y z
N MET A 1 -27.66 -7.01 14.32
CA MET A 1 -26.75 -7.66 13.37
C MET A 1 -26.34 -6.61 12.36
N LEU A 2 -25.09 -6.53 11.94
CA LEU A 2 -24.66 -5.56 10.92
C LEU A 2 -25.12 -6.05 9.57
N GLU A 3 -25.91 -5.23 8.84
CA GLU A 3 -26.23 -5.51 7.44
C GLU A 3 -25.01 -5.24 6.56
N ARG A 4 -24.79 -6.11 5.59
CA ARG A 4 -23.64 -6.04 4.67
C ARG A 4 -24.11 -5.96 3.21
N PRO A 5 -24.59 -4.79 2.76
CA PRO A 5 -25.18 -4.61 1.43
C PRO A 5 -24.25 -5.08 0.31
N ARG A 6 -22.95 -4.87 0.46
CA ARG A 6 -21.92 -5.32 -0.50
C ARG A 6 -21.98 -6.82 -0.74
N LEU A 7 -22.10 -7.62 0.33
CA LEU A 7 -22.16 -9.09 0.23
C LEU A 7 -23.52 -9.58 -0.26
N LEU A 8 -24.60 -8.94 0.17
CA LEU A 8 -25.93 -9.24 -0.34
C LEU A 8 -26.01 -9.01 -1.85
N GLN A 9 -25.38 -7.94 -2.35
CA GLN A 9 -25.26 -7.70 -3.80
C GLN A 9 -24.46 -8.78 -4.53
N LEU A 10 -23.42 -9.36 -3.90
CA LEU A 10 -22.66 -10.49 -4.47
C LEU A 10 -23.47 -11.79 -4.52
N LEU A 11 -24.47 -11.97 -3.66
CA LEU A 11 -25.38 -13.12 -3.69
C LEU A 11 -26.55 -12.96 -4.65
N ASN A 12 -26.93 -11.72 -5.01
CA ASN A 12 -28.06 -11.49 -5.90
C ASN A 12 -27.98 -12.23 -7.26
N PRO A 13 -26.79 -12.37 -7.90
CA PRO A 13 -26.68 -13.16 -9.12
C PRO A 13 -27.08 -14.63 -8.97
N VAL A 14 -27.11 -15.17 -7.75
CA VAL A 14 -27.58 -16.55 -7.48
C VAL A 14 -29.02 -16.74 -7.96
N GLN A 15 -29.84 -15.69 -8.02
CA GLN A 15 -31.19 -15.72 -8.60
C GLN A 15 -31.23 -16.09 -10.09
N GLN A 16 -30.09 -16.02 -10.78
CA GLN A 16 -29.93 -16.36 -12.19
C GLN A 16 -28.99 -17.57 -12.41
N CYS A 17 -28.42 -18.12 -11.33
CA CYS A 17 -27.46 -19.20 -11.37
C CYS A 17 -28.05 -20.46 -10.70
N ARG A 18 -27.52 -21.62 -11.01
CA ARG A 18 -27.92 -22.88 -10.40
C ARG A 18 -27.32 -23.06 -9.00
N LEU A 19 -26.15 -22.54 -8.76
CA LEU A 19 -25.42 -22.78 -7.52
C LEU A 19 -24.73 -21.51 -7.01
N GLY A 20 -24.91 -21.24 -5.72
CA GLY A 20 -24.10 -20.32 -4.93
C GLY A 20 -23.27 -21.10 -3.90
N VAL A 21 -22.00 -20.77 -3.76
CA VAL A 21 -21.11 -21.37 -2.76
C VAL A 21 -20.52 -20.26 -1.89
N VAL A 22 -20.78 -20.34 -0.58
CA VAL A 22 -20.17 -19.44 0.42
C VAL A 22 -19.17 -20.27 1.24
N CYS A 23 -17.89 -20.11 0.92
CA CYS A 23 -16.83 -20.95 1.46
C CYS A 23 -15.81 -20.12 2.24
N ALA A 24 -15.69 -20.37 3.53
CA ALA A 24 -14.69 -19.72 4.38
C ALA A 24 -14.50 -20.46 5.71
N GLY A 25 -13.35 -20.26 6.33
CA GLY A 25 -13.01 -20.83 7.63
C GLY A 25 -14.00 -20.47 8.76
N ALA A 26 -13.72 -20.97 9.94
CA ALA A 26 -14.53 -20.70 11.13
C ALA A 26 -14.54 -19.20 11.49
N GLY A 27 -15.70 -18.67 11.85
CA GLY A 27 -15.84 -17.30 12.34
C GLY A 27 -15.84 -16.17 11.29
N PHE A 28 -15.89 -16.49 9.99
CA PHE A 28 -16.00 -15.51 8.92
C PHE A 28 -17.42 -15.01 8.64
N GLY A 29 -18.43 -15.57 9.33
CA GLY A 29 -19.81 -15.08 9.26
C GLY A 29 -20.62 -15.62 8.09
N LYS A 30 -20.31 -16.81 7.57
CA LYS A 30 -21.07 -17.51 6.51
C LYS A 30 -22.57 -17.61 6.83
N THR A 31 -22.92 -18.33 7.89
CA THR A 31 -24.29 -18.50 8.38
C THR A 31 -25.00 -17.16 8.60
N THR A 32 -24.27 -16.14 9.10
CA THR A 32 -24.82 -14.79 9.28
C THR A 32 -25.20 -14.15 7.96
N LEU A 33 -24.35 -14.26 6.94
CA LEU A 33 -24.62 -13.74 5.60
C LEU A 33 -25.81 -14.47 4.97
N LEU A 34 -25.82 -15.80 5.02
CA LEU A 34 -26.91 -16.61 4.50
C LEU A 34 -28.24 -16.29 5.18
N ALA A 35 -28.23 -16.08 6.52
CA ALA A 35 -29.43 -15.67 7.26
C ALA A 35 -29.93 -14.27 6.86
N GLN A 36 -29.03 -13.31 6.61
CA GLN A 36 -29.43 -11.99 6.12
C GLN A 36 -30.03 -12.07 4.72
N TRP A 37 -29.39 -12.84 3.84
CA TRP A 37 -29.91 -13.05 2.49
C TRP A 37 -31.25 -13.78 2.51
N HIS A 38 -31.42 -14.81 3.35
CA HIS A 38 -32.71 -15.51 3.56
C HIS A 38 -33.79 -14.52 3.98
N GLN A 39 -33.52 -13.66 4.98
CA GLN A 39 -34.49 -12.65 5.43
C GLN A 39 -34.87 -11.69 4.29
N GLN A 40 -33.91 -11.26 3.48
CA GLN A 40 -34.17 -10.41 2.32
C GLN A 40 -35.06 -11.10 1.29
N MET A 41 -34.81 -12.37 0.97
CA MET A 41 -35.57 -13.13 0.00
C MET A 41 -37.01 -13.38 0.50
N VAL A 42 -37.20 -13.72 1.77
CA VAL A 42 -38.52 -13.84 2.39
C VAL A 42 -39.28 -12.50 2.33
N ALA A 43 -38.61 -11.36 2.59
CA ALA A 43 -39.23 -10.04 2.50
C ALA A 43 -39.64 -9.66 1.07
N GLN A 44 -38.97 -10.21 0.05
CA GLN A 44 -39.32 -10.06 -1.37
C GLN A 44 -40.46 -11.01 -1.82
N GLY A 45 -40.87 -11.94 -0.95
CA GLY A 45 -41.90 -12.89 -1.25
C GLY A 45 -41.44 -14.15 -1.99
N GLU A 46 -40.11 -14.36 -2.06
CA GLU A 46 -39.49 -15.50 -2.70
C GLU A 46 -39.65 -16.80 -1.88
N ARG A 47 -39.65 -17.94 -2.56
CA ARG A 47 -39.78 -19.27 -1.92
C ARG A 47 -38.40 -19.80 -1.57
N ILE A 48 -38.06 -19.75 -0.29
CA ILE A 48 -36.73 -20.13 0.21
C ILE A 48 -36.85 -21.14 1.36
N ALA A 49 -36.04 -22.20 1.27
CA ALA A 49 -35.89 -23.20 2.32
C ALA A 49 -34.49 -23.15 2.91
N TRP A 50 -34.37 -23.62 4.14
CA TRP A 50 -33.10 -23.70 4.85
C TRP A 50 -32.92 -25.09 5.47
N LEU A 51 -31.77 -25.70 5.18
CA LEU A 51 -31.33 -26.97 5.76
C LEU A 51 -29.96 -26.72 6.42
N SER A 52 -29.89 -26.87 7.74
CA SER A 52 -28.59 -26.92 8.45
C SER A 52 -28.25 -28.37 8.69
N LEU A 53 -27.00 -28.72 8.40
CA LEU A 53 -26.50 -30.09 8.54
C LEU A 53 -25.64 -30.23 9.80
N ASP A 54 -25.68 -31.41 10.40
CA ASP A 54 -24.82 -31.82 11.49
C ASP A 54 -24.17 -33.20 11.20
N GLU A 55 -23.40 -33.72 12.16
CA GLU A 55 -22.66 -34.98 11.98
C GLU A 55 -23.61 -36.19 11.84
N ASP A 56 -24.81 -36.11 12.35
CA ASP A 56 -25.81 -37.18 12.24
C ASP A 56 -26.43 -37.25 10.83
N ASP A 57 -26.30 -36.18 10.02
CA ASP A 57 -26.78 -36.10 8.63
C ASP A 57 -25.77 -36.67 7.61
N ASP A 58 -24.65 -37.19 8.06
CA ASP A 58 -23.58 -37.80 7.20
C ASP A 58 -23.97 -39.21 6.70
N ASP A 59 -25.22 -39.34 6.25
CA ASP A 59 -25.79 -40.54 5.60
C ASP A 59 -26.86 -40.10 4.59
N VAL A 60 -26.78 -40.57 3.36
CA VAL A 60 -27.69 -40.22 2.28
C VAL A 60 -29.16 -40.55 2.61
N TRP A 61 -29.40 -41.59 3.41
CA TRP A 61 -30.76 -42.04 3.81
C TRP A 61 -31.35 -41.12 4.91
N GLN A 62 -30.56 -40.35 5.62
CA GLN A 62 -31.04 -39.31 6.53
C GLN A 62 -31.08 -37.95 5.82
N PHE A 63 -30.09 -37.61 5.02
CA PHE A 63 -30.00 -36.35 4.28
C PHE A 63 -31.23 -36.11 3.35
N ILE A 64 -31.62 -37.10 2.53
CA ILE A 64 -32.70 -36.91 1.55
C ILE A 64 -34.05 -36.64 2.22
N PRO A 65 -34.51 -37.37 3.25
CA PRO A 65 -35.73 -37.06 4.00
C PRO A 65 -35.71 -35.64 4.60
N TYR A 66 -34.59 -35.19 5.19
CA TYR A 66 -34.49 -33.85 5.73
C TYR A 66 -34.51 -32.78 4.64
N LEU A 67 -33.89 -33.03 3.50
CA LEU A 67 -33.98 -32.16 2.33
C LEU A 67 -35.43 -31.99 1.86
N LEU A 68 -36.15 -33.09 1.74
CA LEU A 68 -37.55 -33.08 1.35
C LEU A 68 -38.43 -32.37 2.40
N GLN A 69 -38.16 -32.59 3.69
CA GLN A 69 -38.89 -31.92 4.78
C GLN A 69 -38.63 -30.41 4.80
N ALA A 70 -37.41 -29.98 4.48
CA ALA A 70 -37.08 -28.55 4.36
C ALA A 70 -37.84 -27.85 3.22
N LEU A 71 -38.10 -28.55 2.11
CA LEU A 71 -38.82 -28.04 0.96
C LEU A 71 -40.35 -28.12 1.11
N ARG A 72 -40.87 -29.01 1.97
CA ARG A 72 -42.31 -29.25 2.18
C ARG A 72 -43.12 -27.98 2.46
N PRO A 73 -42.70 -27.03 3.30
CA PRO A 73 -43.48 -25.84 3.60
C PRO A 73 -43.70 -24.91 2.40
N LEU A 74 -42.82 -25.00 1.37
CA LEU A 74 -42.87 -24.15 0.20
C LEU A 74 -43.97 -24.58 -0.79
N TYR A 75 -44.44 -25.82 -0.69
CA TYR A 75 -45.37 -26.44 -1.65
C TYR A 75 -46.46 -27.26 -0.93
N ALA A 76 -47.40 -26.56 -0.33
CA ALA A 76 -48.53 -27.22 0.30
C ALA A 76 -49.43 -28.01 -0.70
N ASP A 77 -49.30 -27.72 -2.00
CA ASP A 77 -50.10 -28.28 -3.11
C ASP A 77 -49.37 -29.38 -3.90
N TRP A 78 -48.19 -29.83 -3.46
CA TRP A 78 -47.54 -30.94 -4.10
C TRP A 78 -48.36 -32.23 -3.95
N ASP A 79 -48.23 -33.11 -4.96
CA ASP A 79 -48.99 -34.35 -5.03
C ASP A 79 -48.95 -35.13 -3.71
N ALA A 80 -50.12 -35.30 -3.12
CA ALA A 80 -50.28 -36.02 -1.85
C ALA A 80 -49.84 -37.50 -1.95
N ASP A 81 -49.89 -38.07 -3.16
CA ASP A 81 -49.44 -39.42 -3.42
C ASP A 81 -47.90 -39.52 -3.36
N PHE A 82 -47.18 -38.51 -3.84
CA PHE A 82 -45.71 -38.44 -3.69
C PHE A 82 -45.29 -38.47 -2.22
N TRP A 83 -45.89 -37.64 -1.38
CA TRP A 83 -45.59 -37.61 0.07
C TRP A 83 -45.94 -38.93 0.77
N ARG A 84 -47.06 -39.54 0.43
CA ARG A 84 -47.51 -40.82 0.97
C ARG A 84 -46.58 -41.96 0.59
N ASP A 85 -46.18 -42.05 -0.70
CA ASP A 85 -45.27 -43.08 -1.19
C ASP A 85 -43.88 -42.94 -0.53
N MET A 86 -43.45 -41.73 -0.24
CA MET A 86 -42.21 -41.43 0.49
C MET A 86 -42.33 -41.84 1.96
N GLU A 87 -43.43 -41.49 2.66
CA GLU A 87 -43.68 -41.83 4.06
C GLU A 87 -43.86 -43.33 4.27
N GLU A 88 -44.43 -44.05 3.28
CA GLU A 88 -44.61 -45.49 3.29
C GLU A 88 -43.34 -46.26 2.87
N GLN A 89 -42.20 -45.61 2.64
CA GLN A 89 -40.91 -46.19 2.19
C GLN A 89 -41.03 -47.10 0.96
N LYS A 90 -41.96 -46.84 0.06
CA LYS A 90 -42.14 -47.58 -1.20
C LYS A 90 -41.04 -47.31 -2.22
N LEU A 91 -40.28 -46.22 -2.05
CA LEU A 91 -39.15 -45.83 -2.92
C LEU A 91 -37.88 -46.51 -2.42
N SER A 92 -37.26 -47.34 -3.25
CA SER A 92 -36.21 -48.28 -2.87
C SER A 92 -34.79 -47.78 -3.15
N SER A 93 -34.64 -46.58 -3.70
CA SER A 93 -33.31 -45.95 -3.90
C SER A 93 -33.33 -44.45 -3.72
N SER A 94 -32.20 -43.89 -3.29
CA SER A 94 -31.94 -42.42 -3.20
C SER A 94 -32.21 -41.71 -4.53
N GLU A 95 -31.84 -42.30 -5.64
CA GLU A 95 -32.06 -41.77 -6.98
C GLU A 95 -33.56 -41.67 -7.34
N GLN A 96 -34.40 -42.60 -6.90
CA GLN A 96 -35.85 -42.54 -7.15
C GLN A 96 -36.48 -41.41 -6.35
N LEU A 97 -36.07 -41.19 -5.09
CA LEU A 97 -36.50 -40.07 -4.27
C LEU A 97 -36.14 -38.73 -4.90
N LEU A 98 -34.90 -38.57 -5.36
CA LEU A 98 -34.42 -37.36 -6.02
C LEU A 98 -35.11 -37.15 -7.38
N ALA A 99 -35.32 -38.18 -8.17
CA ALA A 99 -36.04 -38.06 -9.43
C ALA A 99 -37.51 -37.67 -9.22
N GLY A 100 -38.15 -38.18 -8.16
CA GLY A 100 -39.50 -37.76 -7.74
C GLY A 100 -39.52 -36.28 -7.37
N LEU A 101 -38.57 -35.82 -6.55
CA LEU A 101 -38.38 -34.40 -6.18
C LEU A 101 -38.18 -33.52 -7.42
N ILE A 102 -37.32 -33.91 -8.34
CA ILE A 102 -37.03 -33.14 -9.56
C ILE A 102 -38.29 -33.01 -10.42
N ASN A 103 -39.06 -34.08 -10.54
CA ASN A 103 -40.33 -34.05 -11.27
C ASN A 103 -41.33 -33.08 -10.60
N GLN A 104 -41.47 -33.11 -9.28
CA GLN A 104 -42.31 -32.13 -8.59
C GLN A 104 -41.86 -30.68 -8.82
N LEU A 105 -40.52 -30.43 -8.73
CA LEU A 105 -39.94 -29.13 -8.99
C LEU A 105 -40.14 -28.65 -10.43
N HIS A 106 -40.22 -29.57 -11.42
CA HIS A 106 -40.42 -29.24 -12.83
C HIS A 106 -41.78 -28.61 -13.11
N TYR A 107 -42.78 -28.94 -12.31
CA TYR A 107 -44.15 -28.37 -12.45
C TYR A 107 -44.34 -27.09 -11.60
N CYS A 108 -43.31 -26.66 -10.88
CA CYS A 108 -43.35 -25.44 -10.07
C CYS A 108 -43.29 -24.18 -10.95
N PRO A 109 -44.30 -23.25 -10.83
CA PRO A 109 -44.34 -22.04 -11.63
C PRO A 109 -43.43 -20.93 -11.11
N HIS A 110 -42.73 -21.13 -10.01
CA HIS A 110 -41.92 -20.12 -9.33
C HIS A 110 -40.54 -20.66 -9.00
N ASP A 111 -39.55 -19.75 -8.90
CA ASP A 111 -38.21 -20.10 -8.48
C ASP A 111 -38.20 -20.53 -7.00
N VAL A 112 -37.33 -21.47 -6.69
CA VAL A 112 -37.11 -22.06 -5.38
C VAL A 112 -35.67 -21.92 -4.99
N TYR A 113 -35.43 -21.40 -3.82
CA TYR A 113 -34.11 -21.25 -3.26
C TYR A 113 -33.92 -22.21 -2.10
N LEU A 114 -32.82 -22.97 -2.12
CA LEU A 114 -32.50 -23.92 -1.05
C LEU A 114 -31.11 -23.60 -0.50
N ILE A 115 -31.07 -23.17 0.75
CA ILE A 115 -29.82 -23.00 1.49
C ILE A 115 -29.49 -24.30 2.22
N ILE A 116 -28.26 -24.79 2.00
CA ILE A 116 -27.68 -25.91 2.74
C ILE A 116 -26.48 -25.35 3.50
N ASP A 117 -26.65 -25.14 4.79
CA ASP A 117 -25.57 -24.59 5.65
C ASP A 117 -24.80 -25.70 6.37
N ASP A 118 -23.56 -25.44 6.71
CA ASP A 118 -22.61 -26.34 7.35
C ASP A 118 -22.36 -27.64 6.55
N PHE A 119 -22.40 -27.58 5.21
CA PHE A 119 -22.13 -28.70 4.32
C PHE A 119 -20.79 -29.42 4.54
N HIS A 120 -19.88 -28.77 5.26
CA HIS A 120 -18.55 -29.30 5.58
C HIS A 120 -18.56 -30.50 6.56
N VAL A 121 -19.65 -30.77 7.23
CA VAL A 121 -19.79 -31.93 8.15
C VAL A 121 -19.99 -33.22 7.38
N ILE A 122 -20.40 -33.13 6.13
CA ILE A 122 -20.69 -34.28 5.27
C ILE A 122 -19.38 -34.84 4.68
N ASN A 123 -19.17 -36.15 4.87
CA ASN A 123 -18.11 -36.96 4.28
C ASN A 123 -18.68 -38.10 3.39
N ASP A 124 -19.95 -38.44 3.58
CA ASP A 124 -20.60 -39.52 2.86
C ASP A 124 -20.65 -39.23 1.35
N ARG A 125 -20.12 -40.15 0.59
CA ARG A 125 -20.08 -40.06 -0.86
C ARG A 125 -21.47 -40.02 -1.49
N GLY A 126 -22.45 -40.75 -0.90
CA GLY A 126 -23.80 -40.78 -1.37
C GLY A 126 -24.50 -39.43 -1.29
N VAL A 127 -24.24 -38.66 -0.25
CA VAL A 127 -24.74 -37.28 -0.11
C VAL A 127 -24.16 -36.36 -1.18
N TYR A 128 -22.83 -36.45 -1.45
CA TYR A 128 -22.19 -35.68 -2.54
C TYR A 128 -22.78 -36.06 -3.91
N GLU A 129 -23.00 -37.35 -4.16
CA GLU A 129 -23.64 -37.84 -5.40
C GLU A 129 -25.09 -37.33 -5.51
N ALA A 130 -25.85 -37.32 -4.41
CA ALA A 130 -27.21 -36.79 -4.36
C ALA A 130 -27.27 -35.29 -4.68
N VAL A 131 -26.43 -34.48 -4.05
CA VAL A 131 -26.35 -33.05 -4.31
C VAL A 131 -25.86 -32.80 -5.74
N GLY A 132 -24.85 -33.51 -6.21
CA GLY A 132 -24.37 -33.45 -7.59
C GLY A 132 -25.46 -33.81 -8.62
N TYR A 133 -26.29 -34.81 -8.30
CA TYR A 133 -27.45 -35.19 -9.12
C TYR A 133 -28.50 -34.08 -9.20
N LEU A 134 -28.82 -33.44 -8.07
CA LEU A 134 -29.70 -32.28 -8.04
C LEU A 134 -29.14 -31.10 -8.87
N ILE A 135 -27.88 -30.72 -8.68
CA ILE A 135 -27.25 -29.66 -9.45
C ILE A 135 -27.33 -29.91 -10.96
N LYS A 136 -27.17 -31.17 -11.39
CA LYS A 136 -27.14 -31.56 -12.80
C LYS A 136 -28.51 -31.64 -13.43
N HIS A 137 -29.52 -32.19 -12.72
CA HIS A 137 -30.82 -32.60 -13.27
C HIS A 137 -32.01 -31.73 -12.83
N ALA A 138 -31.87 -30.94 -11.78
CA ALA A 138 -32.96 -30.05 -11.34
C ALA A 138 -33.30 -29.02 -12.42
N PRO A 139 -34.59 -28.56 -12.45
CA PRO A 139 -35.00 -27.49 -13.37
C PRO A 139 -34.26 -26.19 -13.07
N ALA A 140 -34.27 -25.26 -14.03
CA ALA A 140 -33.62 -23.96 -13.89
C ALA A 140 -34.20 -23.12 -12.72
N ALA A 141 -35.42 -23.43 -12.31
CA ALA A 141 -36.12 -22.78 -11.21
C ALA A 141 -35.60 -23.19 -9.81
N LEU A 142 -34.69 -24.18 -9.68
CA LEU A 142 -34.08 -24.54 -8.41
C LEU A 142 -32.70 -23.90 -8.31
N HIS A 143 -32.52 -23.06 -7.30
CA HIS A 143 -31.25 -22.39 -6.97
C HIS A 143 -30.75 -22.95 -5.63
N LEU A 144 -29.56 -23.56 -5.67
CA LEU A 144 -28.90 -24.10 -4.49
C LEU A 144 -27.86 -23.09 -3.94
N ILE A 145 -27.81 -22.95 -2.62
CA ILE A 145 -26.81 -22.16 -1.95
C ILE A 145 -26.16 -23.01 -0.86
N ILE A 146 -24.84 -23.22 -0.98
CA ILE A 146 -24.08 -24.07 -0.06
C ILE A 146 -23.19 -23.22 0.82
N GLY A 147 -23.38 -23.30 2.13
CA GLY A 147 -22.47 -22.76 3.15
C GLY A 147 -21.50 -23.84 3.62
N SER A 148 -20.20 -23.65 3.47
CA SER A 148 -19.21 -24.66 3.85
C SER A 148 -17.95 -24.03 4.45
N ARG A 149 -17.22 -24.78 5.30
CA ARG A 149 -15.88 -24.35 5.75
C ARG A 149 -14.81 -24.62 4.69
N PHE A 150 -15.00 -25.65 3.91
CA PHE A 150 -14.08 -26.03 2.83
C PHE A 150 -14.79 -26.02 1.50
N HIS A 151 -14.02 -25.99 0.45
CA HIS A 151 -14.54 -26.08 -0.90
C HIS A 151 -15.22 -27.46 -1.09
N PRO A 152 -16.51 -27.53 -1.38
CA PRO A 152 -17.21 -28.80 -1.55
C PRO A 152 -16.66 -29.53 -2.78
N ASN A 153 -16.44 -30.83 -2.65
CA ASN A 153 -15.93 -31.66 -3.75
C ASN A 153 -17.02 -31.98 -4.78
N LEU A 154 -17.64 -30.95 -5.32
CA LEU A 154 -18.64 -31.00 -6.37
C LEU A 154 -17.99 -30.60 -7.70
N ALA A 155 -18.50 -31.09 -8.81
CA ALA A 155 -17.94 -30.80 -10.15
C ALA A 155 -18.30 -29.36 -10.60
N LEU A 156 -17.75 -28.33 -9.92
CA LEU A 156 -18.11 -26.93 -10.11
C LEU A 156 -17.58 -26.29 -11.39
N SER A 157 -16.49 -26.81 -11.96
CA SER A 157 -15.84 -26.24 -13.15
C SER A 157 -16.78 -26.15 -14.36
N GLN A 158 -17.74 -27.05 -14.50
CA GLN A 158 -18.70 -27.03 -15.60
C GLN A 158 -19.73 -25.90 -15.39
N LEU A 159 -20.17 -25.66 -14.18
CA LEU A 159 -21.10 -24.56 -13.83
C LEU A 159 -20.42 -23.20 -13.99
N GLN A 160 -19.16 -23.12 -13.61
CA GLN A 160 -18.33 -21.91 -13.78
C GLN A 160 -18.17 -21.56 -15.26
N ALA A 161 -17.92 -22.56 -16.12
CA ALA A 161 -17.80 -22.34 -17.57
C ALA A 161 -19.13 -21.93 -18.24
N GLN A 162 -20.27 -22.13 -17.57
CA GLN A 162 -21.62 -21.79 -18.03
C GLN A 162 -22.18 -20.54 -17.37
N ASP A 163 -21.42 -19.81 -16.57
CA ASP A 163 -21.86 -18.67 -15.75
C ASP A 163 -23.05 -19.05 -14.83
N GLN A 164 -23.07 -20.30 -14.33
CA GLN A 164 -24.13 -20.84 -13.46
C GLN A 164 -23.66 -21.02 -12.01
N LEU A 165 -22.53 -20.41 -11.63
CA LEU A 165 -21.92 -20.52 -10.32
C LEU A 165 -21.58 -19.13 -9.77
N VAL A 166 -21.97 -18.89 -8.52
CA VAL A 166 -21.53 -17.73 -7.73
C VAL A 166 -20.71 -18.23 -6.56
N GLU A 167 -19.50 -17.72 -6.40
CA GLU A 167 -18.60 -18.13 -5.31
C GLU A 167 -18.20 -16.92 -4.46
N ILE A 168 -18.30 -17.07 -3.14
CA ILE A 168 -17.84 -16.10 -2.16
C ILE A 168 -16.88 -16.82 -1.23
N TYR A 169 -15.63 -16.36 -1.22
CA TYR A 169 -14.57 -16.90 -0.38
C TYR A 169 -14.29 -16.00 0.85
N ASP A 170 -13.40 -16.45 1.72
CA ASP A 170 -12.98 -15.78 2.95
C ASP A 170 -12.61 -14.30 2.74
N ARG A 171 -11.79 -13.98 1.70
CA ARG A 171 -11.45 -12.59 1.34
C ARG A 171 -12.68 -11.72 1.08
N GLY A 172 -13.70 -12.30 0.42
CA GLY A 172 -14.98 -11.62 0.21
C GLY A 172 -15.73 -11.36 1.50
N LEU A 173 -15.63 -12.27 2.48
CA LEU A 173 -16.33 -12.21 3.77
C LEU A 173 -15.62 -11.35 4.82
N GLN A 174 -14.35 -11.03 4.68
CA GLN A 174 -13.65 -10.14 5.59
C GLN A 174 -14.38 -8.79 5.72
N PHE A 175 -14.35 -8.22 6.92
CA PHE A 175 -14.84 -6.86 7.12
C PHE A 175 -13.94 -5.85 6.42
N THR A 176 -14.53 -4.92 5.71
CA THR A 176 -13.83 -3.73 5.25
C THR A 176 -13.64 -2.75 6.41
N LEU A 177 -12.78 -1.76 6.23
CA LEU A 177 -12.57 -0.72 7.24
C LEU A 177 -13.87 0.00 7.61
N GLU A 178 -14.72 0.29 6.64
CA GLU A 178 -16.02 0.92 6.86
C GLU A 178 -17.00 -0.01 7.59
N GLU A 179 -17.02 -1.31 7.23
CA GLU A 179 -17.82 -2.30 7.94
C GLU A 179 -17.34 -2.47 9.40
N THR A 180 -16.02 -2.41 9.64
CA THR A 180 -15.43 -2.42 10.98
C THR A 180 -15.89 -1.20 11.80
N LYS A 181 -15.76 0.01 11.28
CA LYS A 181 -16.23 1.23 11.93
C LYS A 181 -17.73 1.16 12.24
N HIS A 182 -18.53 0.71 11.29
CA HIS A 182 -19.98 0.56 11.42
C HIS A 182 -20.36 -0.45 12.49
N TYR A 183 -19.65 -1.59 12.54
CA TYR A 183 -19.86 -2.63 13.55
C TYR A 183 -19.61 -2.08 14.96
N PHE A 184 -18.48 -1.43 15.17
CA PHE A 184 -18.14 -0.90 16.48
C PHE A 184 -19.02 0.29 16.88
N SER A 185 -19.40 1.17 15.98
CA SER A 185 -20.27 2.30 16.30
C SER A 185 -21.71 1.91 16.56
N ARG A 186 -22.29 1.01 15.78
CA ARG A 186 -23.71 0.64 15.89
C ARG A 186 -24.00 -0.58 16.75
N THR A 187 -23.14 -1.61 16.68
CA THR A 187 -23.42 -2.88 17.40
C THR A 187 -22.78 -2.89 18.77
N VAL A 188 -21.59 -2.31 18.91
CA VAL A 188 -20.85 -2.27 20.18
C VAL A 188 -21.06 -0.94 20.91
N ALA A 189 -21.64 0.06 20.24
CA ALA A 189 -21.81 1.44 20.74
C ALA A 189 -20.49 2.11 21.18
N LEU A 190 -19.37 1.72 20.56
CA LEU A 190 -18.03 2.25 20.78
C LEU A 190 -17.45 2.80 19.45
N PRO A 191 -17.58 4.10 19.17
CA PRO A 191 -17.02 4.67 17.96
C PRO A 191 -15.49 4.64 18.01
N LEU A 192 -14.87 3.90 17.09
CA LEU A 192 -13.42 3.86 16.94
C LEU A 192 -12.91 5.03 16.11
N SER A 193 -11.74 5.58 16.47
CA SER A 193 -11.00 6.48 15.60
C SER A 193 -10.54 5.73 14.33
N ASN A 194 -10.26 6.45 13.25
CA ASN A 194 -9.73 5.86 12.03
C ASN A 194 -8.48 5.01 12.31
N HIS A 195 -7.56 5.54 13.11
CA HIS A 195 -6.34 4.84 13.51
C HIS A 195 -6.64 3.52 14.25
N HIS A 196 -7.54 3.55 15.24
CA HIS A 196 -7.91 2.33 15.98
C HIS A 196 -8.61 1.30 15.09
N ALA A 197 -9.49 1.75 14.18
CA ALA A 197 -10.16 0.86 13.24
C ALA A 197 -9.18 0.21 12.26
N GLN A 198 -8.23 0.98 11.71
CA GLN A 198 -7.18 0.46 10.82
C GLN A 198 -6.29 -0.54 11.54
N ARG A 199 -5.86 -0.23 12.77
CA ARG A 199 -5.01 -1.15 13.53
C ARG A 199 -5.75 -2.45 13.88
N LEU A 200 -7.02 -2.36 14.27
CA LEU A 200 -7.84 -3.54 14.50
C LEU A 200 -8.01 -4.37 13.22
N GLN A 201 -8.21 -3.69 12.10
CA GLN A 201 -8.29 -4.30 10.78
C GLN A 201 -6.97 -5.02 10.41
N SER A 202 -5.82 -4.39 10.64
CA SER A 202 -4.51 -4.99 10.33
C SER A 202 -4.20 -6.22 11.19
N VAL A 203 -4.60 -6.21 12.46
CA VAL A 203 -4.36 -7.34 13.38
C VAL A 203 -5.30 -8.53 13.10
N THR A 204 -6.57 -8.24 12.78
CA THR A 204 -7.59 -9.28 12.52
C THR A 204 -7.74 -9.65 11.06
N GLU A 205 -7.13 -8.91 10.15
CA GLU A 205 -7.33 -9.01 8.69
C GLU A 205 -8.83 -9.04 8.31
N GLY A 206 -9.67 -8.35 9.08
CA GLY A 206 -11.12 -8.36 8.86
C GLY A 206 -11.84 -9.62 9.33
N TRP A 207 -11.19 -10.50 10.09
CA TRP A 207 -11.81 -11.71 10.64
C TRP A 207 -12.87 -11.35 11.70
N ILE A 208 -14.12 -11.68 11.40
CA ILE A 208 -15.28 -11.22 12.15
C ILE A 208 -15.31 -11.75 13.60
N ALA A 209 -14.97 -13.04 13.80
CA ALA A 209 -14.93 -13.61 15.15
C ALA A 209 -13.84 -12.96 16.00
N GLY A 210 -12.67 -12.63 15.42
CA GLY A 210 -11.61 -11.90 16.11
C GLY A 210 -12.07 -10.51 16.54
N MET A 211 -12.76 -9.79 15.68
CA MET A 211 -13.33 -8.47 16.00
C MET A 211 -14.42 -8.57 17.09
N LYS A 212 -15.28 -9.61 17.03
CA LYS A 212 -16.29 -9.84 18.05
C LYS A 212 -15.66 -10.15 19.40
N ILE A 213 -14.63 -10.99 19.44
CA ILE A 213 -13.89 -11.30 20.67
C ILE A 213 -13.24 -10.03 21.22
N ALA A 214 -12.61 -9.21 20.36
CA ALA A 214 -12.04 -7.93 20.76
C ALA A 214 -13.10 -6.99 21.33
N SER A 215 -14.29 -6.92 20.74
CA SER A 215 -15.38 -6.07 21.22
C SER A 215 -15.93 -6.45 22.60
N LEU A 216 -15.75 -7.68 23.01
CA LEU A 216 -16.16 -8.18 24.35
C LEU A 216 -15.12 -7.88 25.44
N SER A 217 -13.93 -7.40 25.07
CA SER A 217 -12.91 -7.02 26.04
C SER A 217 -13.27 -5.70 26.73
N ALA A 218 -13.29 -5.73 28.07
CA ALA A 218 -13.48 -4.51 28.86
C ALA A 218 -12.36 -3.47 28.65
N GLU A 219 -11.16 -3.92 28.26
CA GLU A 219 -10.01 -3.05 27.98
C GLU A 219 -10.25 -2.15 26.78
N LEU A 220 -10.94 -2.63 25.74
CA LEU A 220 -11.28 -1.81 24.57
C LEU A 220 -12.15 -0.61 24.93
N GLN A 221 -12.99 -0.73 25.98
CA GLN A 221 -13.87 0.34 26.42
C GLN A 221 -13.13 1.38 27.28
N HIS A 222 -12.06 0.98 27.99
CA HIS A 222 -11.32 1.84 28.92
C HIS A 222 -10.02 2.38 28.31
N ASP A 223 -9.26 1.57 27.58
CA ASP A 223 -8.02 1.94 26.92
C ASP A 223 -7.87 1.18 25.60
N PRO A 224 -8.45 1.70 24.50
CA PRO A 224 -8.36 1.06 23.20
C PRO A 224 -6.93 0.89 22.69
N GLU A 225 -6.04 1.83 23.02
CA GLU A 225 -4.63 1.75 22.59
C GLU A 225 -3.88 0.62 23.28
N HIS A 226 -4.08 0.42 24.57
CA HIS A 226 -3.46 -0.65 25.33
C HIS A 226 -3.91 -2.03 24.80
N LEU A 227 -5.22 -2.21 24.58
CA LEU A 227 -5.73 -3.46 24.01
C LEU A 227 -5.15 -3.73 22.63
N LEU A 228 -5.16 -2.73 21.73
CA LEU A 228 -4.71 -2.91 20.36
C LEU A 228 -3.20 -3.15 20.24
N ARG A 229 -2.40 -2.63 21.17
CA ARG A 229 -0.96 -2.97 21.27
C ARG A 229 -0.73 -4.41 21.74
N ASN A 230 -1.62 -4.92 22.58
CA ASN A 230 -1.48 -6.25 23.18
C ASN A 230 -2.40 -7.31 22.55
N MET A 231 -3.16 -6.95 21.50
CA MET A 231 -4.01 -7.88 20.80
C MET A 231 -3.20 -8.72 19.83
N HIS A 232 -2.99 -9.97 20.20
CA HIS A 232 -2.25 -10.96 19.41
C HIS A 232 -2.89 -12.35 19.59
N GLY A 233 -2.47 -13.33 18.81
CA GLY A 233 -3.00 -14.70 18.86
C GLY A 233 -2.87 -15.40 20.21
N GLY A 234 -1.93 -14.97 21.05
CA GLY A 234 -1.78 -15.41 22.44
C GLY A 234 -2.80 -14.82 23.43
N THR A 235 -3.64 -13.86 23.02
CA THR A 235 -4.72 -13.33 23.86
C THR A 235 -5.66 -14.46 24.28
N ARG A 236 -5.84 -14.65 25.59
CA ARG A 236 -6.50 -15.83 26.19
C ARG A 236 -7.82 -16.24 25.50
N SER A 237 -8.64 -15.28 25.12
CA SER A 237 -9.94 -15.56 24.49
C SER A 237 -9.80 -16.01 23.05
N ILE A 238 -8.89 -15.41 22.28
CA ILE A 238 -8.60 -15.76 20.88
C ILE A 238 -7.91 -17.13 20.86
N ALA A 239 -6.89 -17.33 21.71
CA ALA A 239 -6.15 -18.58 21.82
C ALA A 239 -7.09 -19.75 22.15
N ARG A 240 -8.05 -19.56 23.08
CA ARG A 240 -9.04 -20.56 23.41
C ARG A 240 -9.94 -20.89 22.21
N TYR A 241 -10.46 -19.89 21.53
CA TYR A 241 -11.31 -20.10 20.36
C TYR A 241 -10.57 -20.84 19.25
N LEU A 242 -9.35 -20.42 18.93
CA LEU A 242 -8.53 -21.07 17.92
C LEU A 242 -8.21 -22.53 18.31
N LYS A 243 -7.92 -22.77 19.59
CA LYS A 243 -7.65 -24.13 20.07
C LYS A 243 -8.87 -25.01 19.94
N GLU A 244 -9.99 -24.65 20.57
CA GLU A 244 -11.18 -25.50 20.68
C GLU A 244 -11.91 -25.71 19.34
N VAL A 245 -11.95 -24.68 18.46
CA VAL A 245 -12.76 -24.68 17.24
C VAL A 245 -11.95 -25.01 15.98
N VAL A 246 -10.64 -24.71 16.01
CA VAL A 246 -9.78 -24.84 14.81
C VAL A 246 -8.76 -25.96 14.96
N LEU A 247 -8.02 -26.01 16.08
CA LEU A 247 -6.85 -26.88 16.22
C LEU A 247 -7.17 -28.25 16.80
N ASP A 248 -8.04 -28.34 17.85
CA ASP A 248 -8.35 -29.62 18.50
C ASP A 248 -9.01 -30.65 17.55
N PRO A 249 -9.83 -30.25 16.55
CA PRO A 249 -10.41 -31.19 15.58
C PRO A 249 -9.43 -31.70 14.51
N LEU A 250 -8.18 -31.16 14.43
CA LEU A 250 -7.25 -31.49 13.36
C LEU A 250 -6.56 -32.85 13.59
N PRO A 251 -6.22 -33.58 12.51
CA PRO A 251 -5.33 -34.72 12.59
C PRO A 251 -3.99 -34.35 13.22
N GLU A 252 -3.43 -35.24 14.03
CA GLU A 252 -2.17 -34.98 14.76
C GLU A 252 -1.02 -34.59 13.82
N GLU A 253 -0.93 -35.23 12.64
CA GLU A 253 0.08 -34.94 11.63
C GLU A 253 -0.02 -33.51 11.08
N VAL A 254 -1.24 -33.00 10.91
CA VAL A 254 -1.48 -31.65 10.43
C VAL A 254 -1.12 -30.65 11.51
N LEU A 255 -1.50 -30.92 12.77
CA LEU A 255 -1.17 -30.05 13.89
C LEU A 255 0.36 -29.97 14.10
N ASP A 256 1.06 -31.10 14.05
CA ASP A 256 2.53 -31.15 14.14
C ASP A 256 3.20 -30.33 13.02
N PHE A 257 2.70 -30.46 11.78
CA PHE A 257 3.16 -29.69 10.65
C PHE A 257 2.96 -28.17 10.87
N LEU A 258 1.74 -27.74 11.28
CA LEU A 258 1.41 -26.36 11.56
C LEU A 258 2.30 -25.77 12.66
N VAL A 259 2.52 -26.53 13.76
CA VAL A 259 3.37 -26.08 14.87
C VAL A 259 4.82 -25.94 14.42
N LYS A 260 5.39 -26.95 13.73
CA LYS A 260 6.79 -26.94 13.26
C LYS A 260 7.08 -25.87 12.22
N THR A 261 6.11 -25.45 11.44
CA THR A 261 6.29 -24.41 10.40
C THR A 261 5.85 -23.01 10.83
N SER A 262 5.26 -22.89 12.04
CA SER A 262 4.68 -21.63 12.54
C SER A 262 5.67 -20.47 12.68
N PHE A 263 6.95 -20.74 12.87
CA PHE A 263 7.99 -19.73 13.04
C PHE A 263 8.41 -19.06 11.72
N LEU A 264 8.08 -19.64 10.59
CA LEU A 264 8.37 -19.12 9.26
C LEU A 264 7.44 -17.94 8.94
N SER A 265 7.97 -16.86 8.37
CA SER A 265 7.18 -15.69 7.96
C SER A 265 6.37 -15.95 6.69
N ARG A 266 6.92 -16.78 5.81
CA ARG A 266 6.29 -17.28 4.59
C ARG A 266 6.66 -18.74 4.37
N LEU A 267 5.84 -19.47 3.66
CA LEU A 267 5.89 -20.91 3.52
C LEU A 267 5.85 -21.29 2.05
N ASN A 268 6.66 -22.26 1.67
CA ASN A 268 6.46 -23.01 0.44
C ASN A 268 6.74 -24.49 0.69
N ALA A 269 6.40 -25.35 -0.26
CA ALA A 269 6.53 -26.81 -0.07
C ALA A 269 7.97 -27.24 0.19
N GLU A 270 8.94 -26.65 -0.50
CA GLU A 270 10.36 -26.99 -0.39
C GLU A 270 10.95 -26.59 0.96
N LEU A 271 10.66 -25.36 1.41
CA LEU A 271 11.07 -24.87 2.72
C LEU A 271 10.45 -25.72 3.85
N CYS A 272 9.16 -26.04 3.74
CA CYS A 272 8.48 -26.86 4.72
C CYS A 272 9.07 -28.29 4.74
N ASN A 273 9.40 -28.87 3.58
CA ASN A 273 10.11 -30.15 3.53
C ASN A 273 11.46 -30.08 4.25
N ALA A 274 12.25 -29.04 3.97
CA ALA A 274 13.56 -28.87 4.60
C ALA A 274 13.46 -28.74 6.12
N VAL A 275 12.47 -28.03 6.64
CA VAL A 275 12.30 -27.76 8.08
C VAL A 275 11.69 -28.97 8.81
N THR A 276 10.70 -29.64 8.22
CA THR A 276 9.97 -30.72 8.89
C THR A 276 10.57 -32.11 8.66
N GLY A 277 11.49 -32.23 7.68
CA GLY A 277 12.04 -33.50 7.24
C GLY A 277 11.05 -34.37 6.45
N ARG A 278 9.95 -33.77 5.94
CA ARG A 278 8.93 -34.45 5.13
C ARG A 278 9.25 -34.29 3.62
N ASP A 279 8.56 -35.03 2.80
CA ASP A 279 8.62 -34.94 1.33
C ASP A 279 7.23 -34.60 0.70
N ASP A 280 6.18 -34.54 1.53
CA ASP A 280 4.79 -34.36 1.14
C ASP A 280 4.21 -32.98 1.51
N SER A 281 5.04 -32.01 1.87
CA SER A 281 4.57 -30.68 2.33
C SER A 281 3.69 -29.96 1.32
N LYS A 282 3.85 -30.24 0.01
CA LYS A 282 2.94 -29.70 -1.02
C LYS A 282 1.51 -30.21 -0.83
N ALA A 283 1.36 -31.49 -0.58
CA ALA A 283 0.04 -32.08 -0.33
C ALA A 283 -0.55 -31.54 0.98
N MET A 284 0.30 -31.36 2.01
CA MET A 284 -0.09 -30.80 3.29
C MET A 284 -0.59 -29.35 3.17
N LEU A 285 0.17 -28.47 2.49
CA LEU A 285 -0.22 -27.08 2.26
C LEU A 285 -1.52 -26.99 1.43
N THR A 286 -1.66 -27.83 0.40
CA THR A 286 -2.90 -27.91 -0.38
C THR A 286 -4.08 -28.40 0.48
N TRP A 287 -3.84 -29.33 1.38
CA TRP A 287 -4.88 -29.81 2.30
C TRP A 287 -5.31 -28.68 3.26
N ILE A 288 -4.35 -27.96 3.86
CA ILE A 288 -4.59 -26.84 4.79
C ILE A 288 -5.36 -25.71 4.07
N GLU A 289 -4.98 -25.38 2.83
CA GLU A 289 -5.66 -24.38 2.01
C GLU A 289 -7.10 -24.78 1.70
N ARG A 290 -7.33 -26.02 1.23
CA ARG A 290 -8.68 -26.53 0.93
C ARG A 290 -9.59 -26.55 2.15
N HIS A 291 -9.04 -26.74 3.34
CA HIS A 291 -9.78 -26.72 4.60
C HIS A 291 -9.92 -25.32 5.21
N ASN A 292 -9.50 -24.27 4.49
CA ASN A 292 -9.54 -22.86 4.92
C ASN A 292 -9.00 -22.67 6.36
N LEU A 293 -7.87 -23.30 6.66
CA LEU A 293 -7.22 -23.24 7.96
C LEU A 293 -6.31 -22.02 8.08
N PHE A 294 -6.85 -20.83 7.79
CA PHE A 294 -6.13 -19.57 7.97
C PHE A 294 -4.78 -19.52 7.24
N LEU A 295 -4.68 -20.20 6.08
CA LEU A 295 -3.55 -20.14 5.17
C LEU A 295 -3.94 -19.29 3.96
N SER A 296 -3.12 -18.32 3.61
CA SER A 296 -3.35 -17.44 2.46
C SER A 296 -2.19 -17.53 1.49
N ALA A 297 -2.49 -17.66 0.18
CA ALA A 297 -1.49 -17.54 -0.87
C ALA A 297 -1.02 -16.08 -0.98
N LEU A 298 0.28 -15.88 -1.10
CA LEU A 298 0.93 -14.57 -1.27
C LEU A 298 1.10 -14.19 -2.74
N ASP A 299 1.03 -15.18 -3.65
CA ASP A 299 1.15 -14.99 -5.10
C ASP A 299 0.01 -15.68 -5.85
N GLU A 300 -0.23 -15.28 -7.09
CA GLU A 300 -1.28 -15.84 -7.95
C GLU A 300 -1.03 -17.30 -8.37
N GLN A 301 0.22 -17.76 -8.25
CA GLN A 301 0.63 -19.10 -8.64
C GLN A 301 0.49 -20.11 -7.49
N GLY A 302 0.21 -19.64 -6.27
CA GLY A 302 0.12 -20.47 -5.07
C GLY A 302 1.45 -21.14 -4.71
N TYR A 303 2.58 -20.45 -4.93
CA TYR A 303 3.90 -20.93 -4.57
C TYR A 303 4.27 -20.55 -3.13
N TRP A 304 3.98 -19.27 -2.73
CA TRP A 304 4.21 -18.76 -1.39
C TRP A 304 2.91 -18.62 -0.63
N PHE A 305 2.93 -19.05 0.63
CA PHE A 305 1.82 -18.97 1.57
C PHE A 305 2.23 -18.28 2.85
N ARG A 306 1.25 -17.80 3.60
CA ARG A 306 1.42 -17.36 4.99
C ARG A 306 0.25 -17.78 5.84
N TYR A 307 0.51 -18.00 7.12
CA TYR A 307 -0.56 -18.14 8.10
C TYR A 307 -1.16 -16.79 8.46
N HIS A 308 -2.44 -16.80 8.79
CA HIS A 308 -3.07 -15.62 9.39
C HIS A 308 -2.35 -15.28 10.71
N PRO A 309 -2.05 -13.99 11.00
CA PRO A 309 -1.22 -13.59 12.14
C PRO A 309 -1.68 -14.14 13.48
N LEU A 310 -2.98 -14.12 13.76
CA LEU A 310 -3.53 -14.61 15.02
C LEU A 310 -3.36 -16.13 15.20
N LEU A 311 -3.48 -16.91 14.13
CA LEU A 311 -3.22 -18.34 14.17
C LEU A 311 -1.73 -18.60 14.35
N GLN A 312 -0.88 -17.92 13.58
CA GLN A 312 0.56 -18.08 13.63
C GLN A 312 1.12 -17.84 15.03
N GLU A 313 0.67 -16.77 15.69
CA GLU A 313 1.08 -16.43 17.06
C GLU A 313 0.66 -17.50 18.07
N ASN A 314 -0.55 -18.05 17.92
CA ASN A 314 -1.02 -19.16 18.75
C ASN A 314 -0.15 -20.41 18.57
N LEU A 315 0.13 -20.79 17.32
CA LEU A 315 0.99 -21.93 16.98
C LEU A 315 2.44 -21.71 17.46
N ARG A 316 2.97 -20.50 17.38
CA ARG A 316 4.29 -20.13 17.94
C ARG A 316 4.32 -20.31 19.45
N THR A 317 3.25 -19.95 20.13
CA THR A 317 3.13 -20.18 21.57
C THR A 317 3.15 -21.67 21.89
N MET A 318 2.45 -22.50 21.11
CA MET A 318 2.48 -23.96 21.24
C MET A 318 3.87 -24.52 20.96
N LEU A 319 4.57 -24.02 19.93
CA LEU A 319 5.97 -24.41 19.63
C LEU A 319 6.91 -24.04 20.78
N GLN A 320 6.68 -22.87 21.42
CA GLN A 320 7.49 -22.45 22.57
C GLN A 320 7.28 -23.34 23.81
N GLN A 321 6.09 -23.85 23.99
CA GLN A 321 5.72 -24.71 25.14
C GLN A 321 6.10 -26.18 24.91
N ASN A 322 6.32 -26.59 23.66
CA ASN A 322 6.70 -27.96 23.34
C ASN A 322 8.22 -28.15 23.49
N ASN A 323 8.62 -28.90 24.52
CA ASN A 323 10.01 -29.17 24.79
C ASN A 323 10.61 -30.30 23.93
N ASP A 324 9.78 -31.08 23.24
CA ASP A 324 10.23 -32.20 22.40
C ASP A 324 10.75 -31.73 21.04
N ILE A 325 10.42 -30.47 20.65
CA ILE A 325 10.84 -29.87 19.39
C ILE A 325 12.07 -28.97 19.60
N ASP A 326 13.18 -29.34 18.97
CA ASP A 326 14.39 -28.49 18.96
C ASP A 326 14.21 -27.29 18.01
N ARG A 327 13.77 -26.16 18.55
CA ARG A 327 13.56 -24.91 17.82
C ARG A 327 14.83 -24.39 17.15
N LYS A 328 16.00 -24.58 17.79
CA LYS A 328 17.27 -24.14 17.20
C LYS A 328 17.60 -24.92 15.94
N GLN A 329 17.34 -26.23 15.96
CA GLN A 329 17.50 -27.06 14.77
C GLN A 329 16.53 -26.64 13.63
N LEU A 330 15.27 -26.31 13.94
CA LEU A 330 14.33 -25.83 12.94
C LEU A 330 14.82 -24.52 12.28
N HIS A 331 15.30 -23.58 13.08
CA HIS A 331 15.85 -22.33 12.55
C HIS A 331 17.14 -22.57 11.74
N GLU A 332 17.99 -23.51 12.12
CA GLU A 332 19.18 -23.86 11.36
C GLU A 332 18.82 -24.43 9.98
N LEU A 333 17.89 -25.38 9.92
CA LEU A 333 17.41 -25.97 8.67
C LEU A 333 16.78 -24.90 7.75
N ALA A 334 15.98 -24.00 8.31
CA ALA A 334 15.41 -22.89 7.55
C ALA A 334 16.52 -21.96 7.02
N SER A 335 17.50 -21.59 7.84
CA SER A 335 18.63 -20.77 7.42
C SER A 335 19.40 -21.38 6.26
N HIS A 336 19.70 -22.68 6.31
CA HIS A 336 20.39 -23.39 5.24
C HIS A 336 19.62 -23.33 3.92
N TRP A 337 18.32 -23.60 3.96
CA TRP A 337 17.47 -23.54 2.77
C TRP A 337 17.42 -22.11 2.17
N PHE A 338 17.27 -21.08 3.01
CA PHE A 338 17.25 -19.69 2.56
C PHE A 338 18.59 -19.25 1.94
N VAL A 339 19.73 -19.76 2.45
CA VAL A 339 21.06 -19.54 1.85
C VAL A 339 21.11 -20.12 0.43
N GLU A 340 20.63 -21.37 0.24
CA GLU A 340 20.60 -22.01 -1.07
C GLU A 340 19.74 -21.26 -2.07
N GLN A 341 18.68 -20.62 -1.60
CA GLN A 341 17.79 -19.79 -2.42
C GLN A 341 18.26 -18.33 -2.57
N LYS A 342 19.39 -17.96 -1.98
CA LYS A 342 19.95 -16.59 -1.96
C LYS A 342 19.01 -15.55 -1.31
N LEU A 343 18.17 -15.98 -0.39
CA LEU A 343 17.26 -15.15 0.38
C LEU A 343 17.94 -14.79 1.72
N TRP A 344 18.82 -13.79 1.65
CA TRP A 344 19.80 -13.52 2.70
C TRP A 344 19.20 -13.01 4.00
N SER A 345 18.15 -12.18 3.92
CA SER A 345 17.47 -11.62 5.08
C SER A 345 16.90 -12.70 5.99
N GLU A 346 16.15 -13.63 5.43
CA GLU A 346 15.59 -14.75 6.18
C GLU A 346 16.69 -15.69 6.66
N ALA A 347 17.70 -15.93 5.82
CA ALA A 347 18.82 -16.80 6.18
C ALA A 347 19.54 -16.32 7.45
N VAL A 348 19.89 -15.03 7.50
CA VAL A 348 20.57 -14.43 8.67
C VAL A 348 19.67 -14.41 9.89
N ARG A 349 18.40 -14.01 9.73
CA ARG A 349 17.43 -13.99 10.84
C ARG A 349 17.27 -15.34 11.49
N HIS A 350 17.17 -16.39 10.69
CA HIS A 350 17.05 -17.75 11.20
C HIS A 350 18.36 -18.27 11.82
N ALA A 351 19.53 -17.95 11.26
CA ALA A 351 20.80 -18.30 11.86
C ALA A 351 21.00 -17.66 13.24
N LEU A 352 20.66 -16.37 13.39
CA LEU A 352 20.69 -15.68 14.69
C LEU A 352 19.76 -16.33 15.70
N SER A 353 18.55 -16.69 15.27
CA SER A 353 17.57 -17.38 16.12
C SER A 353 18.03 -18.79 16.54
N ALA A 354 18.84 -19.44 15.72
CA ALA A 354 19.49 -20.71 16.06
C ALA A 354 20.62 -20.55 17.09
N GLY A 355 21.07 -19.32 17.33
CA GLY A 355 22.20 -19.04 18.25
C GLY A 355 23.56 -19.47 17.71
N LYS A 356 23.68 -19.66 16.40
CA LYS A 356 24.92 -19.99 15.72
C LYS A 356 25.46 -18.78 14.96
N PRO A 357 26.76 -18.49 15.05
CA PRO A 357 27.35 -17.52 14.14
C PRO A 357 27.15 -18.03 12.71
N VAL A 358 26.68 -17.15 11.83
CA VAL A 358 26.49 -17.48 10.42
C VAL A 358 27.85 -17.82 9.82
N HIS A 359 28.16 -19.10 9.71
CA HIS A 359 29.42 -19.57 9.13
C HIS A 359 29.20 -19.83 7.62
N SER A 360 30.09 -19.18 6.88
CA SER A 360 30.44 -19.42 5.48
C SER A 360 29.53 -18.82 4.46
N PRO A 361 28.64 -19.05 3.65
CA PRO A 361 28.42 -18.22 2.45
C PRO A 361 27.83 -16.83 2.69
N VAL A 362 27.38 -16.51 3.90
CA VAL A 362 26.80 -15.19 4.25
C VAL A 362 27.88 -14.14 4.60
N GLN A 363 29.16 -14.50 4.56
CA GLN A 363 30.27 -13.56 4.84
C GLN A 363 30.56 -12.60 3.67
N ASP A 364 29.92 -12.79 2.50
CA ASP A 364 30.08 -11.91 1.37
C ASP A 364 29.31 -10.60 1.60
N GLY A 365 29.91 -9.46 1.29
CA GLY A 365 29.30 -8.13 1.44
C GLY A 365 27.93 -7.96 0.76
N ALA A 366 27.62 -8.80 -0.22
CA ALA A 366 26.32 -8.84 -0.90
C ALA A 366 25.13 -9.16 0.01
N SER A 367 25.29 -10.00 1.03
CA SER A 367 24.23 -10.36 1.98
C SER A 367 23.88 -9.20 2.92
N ALA A 368 24.88 -8.42 3.37
CA ALA A 368 24.63 -7.24 4.20
C ALA A 368 23.96 -6.11 3.39
N GLN A 369 24.33 -5.97 2.10
CA GLN A 369 23.70 -5.03 1.21
C GLN A 369 22.23 -5.39 0.96
N SER A 370 21.91 -6.67 0.69
CA SER A 370 20.53 -7.13 0.53
C SER A 370 19.70 -6.89 1.79
N LEU A 371 20.22 -7.21 2.98
CA LEU A 371 19.55 -6.92 4.25
C LEU A 371 19.25 -5.43 4.44
N ALA A 372 20.20 -4.59 4.05
CA ALA A 372 20.01 -3.15 4.10
C ALA A 372 18.97 -2.68 3.08
N GLU A 373 18.98 -3.20 1.87
CA GLU A 373 17.99 -2.86 0.83
C GLU A 373 16.57 -3.31 1.18
N GLU A 374 16.44 -4.44 1.88
CA GLU A 374 15.17 -4.97 2.40
C GLU A 374 14.68 -4.23 3.66
N GLY A 375 15.54 -3.43 4.29
CA GLY A 375 15.18 -2.64 5.45
C GLY A 375 15.18 -3.40 6.78
N ASP A 376 15.82 -4.56 6.88
CA ASP A 376 15.89 -5.38 8.09
C ASP A 376 17.15 -5.06 8.93
N ILE A 377 17.14 -3.87 9.53
CA ILE A 377 18.28 -3.37 10.30
C ILE A 377 18.45 -3.99 11.66
N ASP A 378 17.34 -4.31 12.32
CA ASP A 378 17.42 -4.99 13.62
C ASP A 378 18.19 -6.30 13.46
N THR A 379 17.98 -6.99 12.34
CA THR A 379 18.76 -8.19 11.98
C THR A 379 20.22 -7.84 11.68
N LEU A 380 20.49 -6.76 10.93
CA LEU A 380 21.85 -6.30 10.64
C LEU A 380 22.62 -5.91 11.91
N ILE A 381 22.02 -5.10 12.78
CA ILE A 381 22.63 -4.69 14.05
C ILE A 381 22.85 -5.91 14.95
N SER A 382 21.88 -6.80 15.06
CA SER A 382 22.00 -8.04 15.83
C SER A 382 23.11 -8.93 15.28
N TRP A 383 23.20 -9.03 13.96
CA TRP A 383 24.26 -9.79 13.31
C TRP A 383 25.64 -9.21 13.59
N MET A 384 25.78 -7.88 13.53
CA MET A 384 27.03 -7.19 13.86
C MET A 384 27.52 -7.51 15.28
N HIS A 385 26.64 -7.49 16.28
CA HIS A 385 27.01 -7.78 17.67
C HIS A 385 27.47 -9.24 17.88
N HIS A 386 27.07 -10.13 16.98
CA HIS A 386 27.47 -11.55 17.03
C HIS A 386 28.68 -11.86 16.16
N LEU A 387 29.20 -10.92 15.35
CA LEU A 387 30.40 -11.10 14.59
C LEU A 387 31.63 -10.90 15.50
N PRO A 388 32.56 -11.87 15.55
CA PRO A 388 33.77 -11.70 16.31
C PRO A 388 34.61 -10.55 15.71
N PRO A 389 35.26 -9.72 16.52
CA PRO A 389 36.16 -8.68 16.03
C PRO A 389 37.25 -9.31 15.16
N SER A 390 37.43 -8.85 13.95
CA SER A 390 38.38 -9.38 12.98
C SER A 390 39.00 -8.26 12.17
N THR A 391 40.28 -8.36 11.97
CA THR A 391 41.11 -7.48 11.10
C THR A 391 41.18 -8.01 9.66
N ASP A 392 40.34 -8.97 9.29
CA ASP A 392 40.34 -9.57 7.96
C ASP A 392 39.83 -8.57 6.92
N PRO A 393 40.59 -8.23 5.86
CA PRO A 393 40.18 -7.36 4.78
C PRO A 393 38.90 -7.79 4.10
N SER A 394 38.58 -9.09 4.04
CA SER A 394 37.33 -9.63 3.47
C SER A 394 36.08 -9.14 4.21
N ARG A 395 36.24 -8.63 5.43
CA ARG A 395 35.14 -8.07 6.24
C ARG A 395 35.00 -6.56 6.15
N ILE A 396 35.89 -5.87 5.47
CA ILE A 396 35.80 -4.40 5.30
C ILE A 396 34.55 -4.03 4.54
N ASP A 397 34.24 -4.71 3.45
CA ASP A 397 33.01 -4.47 2.68
C ASP A 397 31.75 -4.71 3.50
N LEU A 398 31.72 -5.74 4.34
CA LEU A 398 30.62 -6.00 5.26
C LEU A 398 30.43 -4.85 6.26
N GLN A 399 31.52 -4.36 6.84
CA GLN A 399 31.48 -3.25 7.80
C GLN A 399 31.10 -1.93 7.14
N ILE A 400 31.51 -1.68 5.90
CA ILE A 400 31.08 -0.51 5.11
C ILE A 400 29.56 -0.60 4.82
N ASN A 401 29.05 -1.75 4.39
CA ASN A 401 27.61 -1.94 4.13
C ASN A 401 26.79 -1.76 5.41
N LEU A 402 27.29 -2.21 6.54
CA LEU A 402 26.67 -1.98 7.83
C LEU A 402 26.65 -0.50 8.22
N ALA A 403 27.76 0.22 8.03
CA ALA A 403 27.80 1.66 8.28
C ALA A 403 26.83 2.42 7.36
N TRP A 404 26.72 1.99 6.09
CA TRP A 404 25.71 2.51 5.16
C TRP A 404 24.28 2.27 5.65
N ALA A 405 23.99 1.06 6.11
CA ALA A 405 22.70 0.71 6.67
C ALA A 405 22.38 1.61 7.90
N LEU A 406 23.29 1.68 8.87
CA LEU A 406 23.12 2.53 10.05
C LEU A 406 22.85 3.99 9.68
N ALA A 407 23.57 4.53 8.67
CA ALA A 407 23.34 5.90 8.19
C ALA A 407 21.94 6.09 7.58
N HIS A 408 21.43 5.11 6.83
CA HIS A 408 20.09 5.14 6.21
C HIS A 408 18.96 5.01 7.23
N TYR A 409 19.28 4.45 8.41
CA TYR A 409 18.30 4.32 9.50
C TYR A 409 18.55 5.36 10.60
N PHE A 410 19.35 6.33 10.25
CA PHE A 410 19.54 7.52 11.08
C PHE A 410 20.24 7.24 12.41
N HIS A 411 20.98 6.12 12.50
CA HIS A 411 21.92 5.77 13.58
C HIS A 411 23.30 6.37 13.28
N PHE A 412 23.36 7.70 13.24
CA PHE A 412 24.53 8.42 12.77
C PHE A 412 25.77 8.23 13.65
N ASP A 413 25.61 8.16 14.96
CA ASP A 413 26.72 8.03 15.90
C ASP A 413 27.38 6.66 15.79
N GLU A 414 26.58 5.61 15.70
CA GLU A 414 27.06 4.23 15.50
C GLU A 414 27.73 4.09 14.11
N SER A 415 27.13 4.68 13.08
CA SER A 415 27.72 4.69 11.73
C SER A 415 29.08 5.39 11.73
N ARG A 416 29.20 6.60 12.34
CA ARG A 416 30.45 7.34 12.45
C ARG A 416 31.51 6.54 13.20
N GLN A 417 31.17 5.97 14.34
CA GLN A 417 32.11 5.16 15.13
C GLN A 417 32.67 3.99 14.31
N LEU A 418 31.83 3.32 13.54
CA LEU A 418 32.24 2.21 12.68
C LEU A 418 33.13 2.70 11.54
N LEU A 419 32.77 3.82 10.89
CA LEU A 419 33.56 4.42 9.83
C LEU A 419 34.91 4.94 10.31
N ASP A 420 35.02 5.50 11.53
CA ASP A 420 36.27 5.96 12.13
C ASP A 420 37.20 4.77 12.41
N ASN A 421 36.67 3.67 12.88
CA ASN A 421 37.43 2.43 13.06
C ASN A 421 37.96 1.92 11.72
N LEU A 422 37.12 1.94 10.67
CA LEU A 422 37.50 1.54 9.31
C LEU A 422 38.59 2.46 8.73
N ASP A 423 38.48 3.75 8.88
CA ASP A 423 39.49 4.72 8.41
C ASP A 423 40.86 4.46 9.10
N GLN A 424 40.91 4.16 10.38
CA GLN A 424 42.15 3.79 11.07
C GLN A 424 42.74 2.50 10.54
N MET A 425 41.91 1.49 10.26
CA MET A 425 42.36 0.21 9.68
C MET A 425 42.93 0.43 8.27
N VAL A 426 42.25 1.23 7.45
CA VAL A 426 42.65 1.53 6.06
C VAL A 426 43.91 2.34 5.97
N LEU A 427 44.23 3.22 6.94
CA LEU A 427 45.50 3.96 7.01
C LEU A 427 46.70 3.03 7.09
N HIS A 428 46.53 1.84 7.67
CA HIS A 428 47.61 0.86 7.79
C HIS A 428 47.68 -0.14 6.61
N HIS A 429 46.60 -0.26 5.80
CA HIS A 429 46.46 -1.26 4.73
C HIS A 429 45.98 -0.68 3.40
N ARG A 430 46.27 0.61 3.11
CA ARG A 430 45.76 1.30 1.92
C ARG A 430 46.14 0.64 0.58
N GLU A 431 47.27 -0.05 0.53
CA GLU A 431 47.75 -0.73 -0.68
C GLU A 431 47.00 -2.03 -0.98
N ASP A 432 46.25 -2.57 -0.02
CA ASP A 432 45.50 -3.82 -0.14
C ASP A 432 44.06 -3.61 -0.59
N LEU A 433 43.59 -2.34 -0.63
CA LEU A 433 42.20 -2.02 -0.98
C LEU A 433 42.02 -1.80 -2.47
N THR A 434 40.89 -2.34 -3.01
CA THR A 434 40.50 -1.98 -4.37
C THR A 434 40.03 -0.52 -4.44
N ARG A 435 40.09 0.09 -5.65
CA ARG A 435 39.57 1.44 -5.90
C ARG A 435 38.09 1.55 -5.54
N SER A 436 37.31 0.53 -5.88
CA SER A 436 35.89 0.47 -5.57
C SER A 436 35.62 0.48 -4.06
N THR A 437 36.28 -0.38 -3.28
CA THR A 437 36.14 -0.43 -1.81
C THR A 437 36.50 0.91 -1.15
N TRP A 438 37.56 1.59 -1.63
CA TRP A 438 37.92 2.90 -1.12
C TRP A 438 36.86 3.96 -1.43
N CYS A 439 36.34 4.01 -2.68
CA CYS A 439 35.24 4.89 -3.05
C CYS A 439 33.98 4.61 -2.23
N LYS A 440 33.68 3.33 -2.01
CA LYS A 440 32.55 2.87 -1.19
C LYS A 440 32.63 3.39 0.24
N LEU A 441 33.79 3.24 0.90
CA LEU A 441 34.01 3.75 2.26
C LEU A 441 33.78 5.28 2.33
N ARG A 442 34.33 6.03 1.35
CA ARG A 442 34.23 7.49 1.33
C ARG A 442 32.79 7.95 1.05
N VAL A 443 32.09 7.33 0.08
CA VAL A 443 30.71 7.72 -0.23
C VAL A 443 29.75 7.39 0.91
N VAL A 444 29.96 6.28 1.61
CA VAL A 444 29.13 5.92 2.80
C VAL A 444 29.33 6.95 3.91
N ARG A 445 30.56 7.42 4.15
CA ARG A 445 30.80 8.52 5.08
C ARG A 445 30.08 9.80 4.63
N ALA A 446 30.15 10.14 3.35
CA ALA A 446 29.43 11.31 2.82
C ALA A 446 27.91 11.19 3.00
N ILE A 447 27.35 10.01 2.83
CA ILE A 447 25.92 9.72 3.09
C ILE A 447 25.57 9.94 4.56
N CYS A 448 26.38 9.40 5.48
CA CYS A 448 26.18 9.59 6.91
C CYS A 448 26.14 11.07 7.29
N GLU A 449 27.11 11.86 6.79
CA GLU A 449 27.17 13.30 7.07
C GLU A 449 26.00 14.06 6.41
N ALA A 450 25.62 13.72 5.18
CA ALA A 450 24.50 14.39 4.50
C ALA A 450 23.17 14.16 5.21
N PHE A 451 22.90 12.92 5.64
CA PHE A 451 21.65 12.61 6.35
C PHE A 451 21.65 13.11 7.80
N ALA A 452 22.83 13.34 8.38
CA ALA A 452 22.99 14.07 9.64
C ALA A 452 22.92 15.61 9.48
N GLU A 453 22.54 16.10 8.29
CA GLU A 453 22.47 17.53 7.89
C GLU A 453 23.82 18.28 7.87
N ASN A 454 24.95 17.56 7.90
CA ASN A 454 26.32 18.14 7.73
C ASN A 454 26.68 18.23 6.24
N ILE A 455 25.88 18.99 5.48
CA ILE A 455 26.01 19.08 4.01
C ILE A 455 27.41 19.57 3.53
N PRO A 456 28.05 20.58 4.14
CA PRO A 456 29.38 21.01 3.71
C PRO A 456 30.43 19.91 3.87
N GLU A 457 30.40 19.15 4.96
CA GLU A 457 31.32 18.04 5.19
C GLU A 457 31.08 16.91 4.19
N SER A 458 29.82 16.53 3.97
CA SER A 458 29.46 15.56 2.94
C SER A 458 29.96 15.98 1.57
N LEU A 459 29.78 17.26 1.18
CA LEU A 459 30.18 17.80 -0.09
C LEU A 459 31.71 17.76 -0.26
N ALA A 460 32.46 18.11 0.79
CA ALA A 460 33.92 18.06 0.79
C ALA A 460 34.46 16.64 0.56
N ILE A 461 33.71 15.62 1.04
CA ILE A 461 34.08 14.21 0.88
C ILE A 461 33.70 13.70 -0.50
N VAL A 462 32.45 13.97 -0.97
CA VAL A 462 31.90 13.33 -2.18
C VAL A 462 32.31 14.03 -3.47
N GLN A 463 32.50 15.33 -3.48
CA GLN A 463 32.82 16.07 -4.72
C GLN A 463 34.11 15.60 -5.43
N PRO A 464 35.24 15.28 -4.72
CA PRO A 464 36.40 14.69 -5.34
C PRO A 464 36.16 13.32 -5.94
N LEU A 465 35.20 12.55 -5.40
CA LEU A 465 34.89 11.19 -5.87
C LEU A 465 34.25 11.16 -7.26
N LEU A 466 33.68 12.27 -7.72
CA LEU A 466 33.09 12.33 -9.06
C LEU A 466 34.12 12.05 -10.15
N ALA A 467 35.38 12.44 -9.93
CA ALA A 467 36.52 12.17 -10.85
C ALA A 467 36.90 10.67 -10.87
N GLU A 468 36.46 9.91 -9.89
CA GLU A 468 36.71 8.48 -9.78
C GLU A 468 35.66 7.61 -10.49
N VAL A 469 34.53 8.23 -10.90
CA VAL A 469 33.44 7.55 -11.64
C VAL A 469 33.81 7.37 -13.10
N PRO A 470 33.73 6.13 -13.70
CA PRO A 470 33.37 4.87 -13.07
C PRO A 470 34.50 4.25 -12.22
N CYS A 471 34.17 3.80 -11.02
CA CYS A 471 35.13 3.17 -10.11
C CYS A 471 35.22 1.64 -10.25
N GLY A 472 34.40 1.06 -11.10
CA GLY A 472 34.30 -0.37 -11.36
C GLY A 472 33.16 -1.08 -10.61
N ASP A 473 32.34 -0.33 -9.86
CA ASP A 473 31.14 -0.81 -9.18
C ASP A 473 30.00 0.18 -9.45
N THR A 474 29.00 -0.26 -10.20
CA THR A 474 27.87 0.58 -10.65
C THR A 474 27.00 1.05 -9.48
N TRP A 475 26.92 0.29 -8.39
CA TRP A 475 26.20 0.69 -7.19
C TRP A 475 26.92 1.85 -6.48
N VAL A 476 28.25 1.75 -6.30
CA VAL A 476 29.08 2.82 -5.71
C VAL A 476 29.04 4.08 -6.58
N ASP A 477 29.15 3.94 -7.90
CA ASP A 477 29.04 5.06 -8.84
C ASP A 477 27.70 5.78 -8.71
N GLY A 478 26.63 5.01 -8.58
CA GLY A 478 25.29 5.52 -8.35
C GLY A 478 25.13 6.26 -7.02
N LEU A 479 25.71 5.75 -5.93
CA LEU A 479 25.73 6.41 -4.64
C LEU A 479 26.49 7.75 -4.70
N ILE A 480 27.66 7.78 -5.35
CA ILE A 480 28.45 9.01 -5.52
C ILE A 480 27.61 10.08 -6.22
N CYS A 481 27.02 9.74 -7.36
CA CYS A 481 26.17 10.68 -8.12
C CYS A 481 24.96 11.14 -7.32
N ASN A 482 24.27 10.23 -6.62
CA ASN A 482 23.07 10.54 -5.86
C ASN A 482 23.37 11.45 -4.67
N ILE A 483 24.39 11.14 -3.86
CA ILE A 483 24.68 11.94 -2.67
C ILE A 483 25.23 13.32 -3.03
N LEU A 484 26.05 13.41 -4.08
CA LEU A 484 26.51 14.70 -4.58
C LEU A 484 25.35 15.55 -5.10
N SER A 485 24.46 14.96 -5.90
CA SER A 485 23.24 15.64 -6.36
C SER A 485 22.33 16.04 -5.22
N TYR A 486 22.17 15.22 -4.20
CA TYR A 486 21.39 15.54 -3.00
C TYR A 486 21.99 16.76 -2.27
N CYS A 487 23.31 16.81 -2.09
CA CYS A 487 23.99 17.97 -1.52
C CYS A 487 23.74 19.25 -2.35
N HIS A 488 23.72 19.15 -3.67
CA HIS A 488 23.38 20.28 -4.55
C HIS A 488 21.91 20.69 -4.41
N VAL A 489 20.98 19.75 -4.31
CA VAL A 489 19.53 20.05 -4.07
C VAL A 489 19.34 20.80 -2.77
N VAL A 490 19.93 20.34 -1.67
CA VAL A 490 19.84 21.04 -0.36
C VAL A 490 20.46 22.43 -0.42
N ASN A 491 21.48 22.62 -1.28
CA ASN A 491 22.08 23.93 -1.58
C ASN A 491 21.28 24.77 -2.58
N GLN A 492 20.11 24.28 -3.07
CA GLN A 492 19.29 24.91 -4.11
C GLN A 492 20.03 25.10 -5.45
N ARG A 493 20.99 24.23 -5.75
CA ARG A 493 21.74 24.20 -7.03
C ARG A 493 21.16 23.09 -7.92
N TYR A 494 19.92 23.27 -8.35
CA TYR A 494 19.16 22.24 -9.07
C TYR A 494 19.77 21.87 -10.43
N HIS A 495 20.39 22.83 -11.11
CA HIS A 495 21.06 22.58 -12.40
C HIS A 495 22.24 21.63 -12.19
N ASP A 496 23.11 21.96 -11.21
CA ASP A 496 24.31 21.18 -10.90
C ASP A 496 23.92 19.76 -10.45
N ALA A 497 22.83 19.64 -9.68
CA ALA A 497 22.29 18.35 -9.28
C ALA A 497 21.87 17.48 -10.48
N LEU A 498 21.23 18.07 -11.48
CA LEU A 498 20.80 17.37 -12.69
C LEU A 498 21.99 17.05 -13.60
N GLU A 499 23.01 17.91 -13.66
CA GLU A 499 24.23 17.67 -14.42
C GLU A 499 25.02 16.49 -13.87
N VAL A 500 25.18 16.38 -12.54
CA VAL A 500 25.84 15.24 -11.90
C VAL A 500 25.15 13.91 -12.27
N GLN A 501 23.83 13.90 -12.39
CA GLN A 501 23.07 12.70 -12.76
C GLN A 501 23.34 12.20 -14.19
N GLN A 502 23.94 13.03 -15.06
CA GLN A 502 24.35 12.62 -16.41
C GLN A 502 25.61 11.75 -16.40
N HIS A 503 26.44 11.84 -15.33
CA HIS A 503 27.65 11.02 -15.17
C HIS A 503 27.35 9.59 -14.71
N MET A 504 26.12 9.33 -14.27
CA MET A 504 25.71 8.03 -13.79
C MET A 504 25.66 7.01 -14.93
N PRO A 505 26.36 5.86 -14.82
CA PRO A 505 26.24 4.79 -15.81
C PRO A 505 24.79 4.34 -15.97
N SER A 506 24.41 4.03 -17.21
CA SER A 506 23.09 3.44 -17.45
C SER A 506 23.09 2.02 -16.89
N PRO A 507 22.15 1.64 -16.00
CA PRO A 507 22.07 0.28 -15.51
C PRO A 507 21.77 -0.69 -16.67
N GLU A 508 22.44 -1.83 -16.71
CA GLU A 508 22.18 -2.89 -17.68
C GLU A 508 20.78 -3.50 -17.46
N SER A 509 20.32 -3.52 -16.20
CA SER A 509 18.96 -3.88 -15.82
C SER A 509 18.43 -2.90 -14.76
N PRO A 510 17.13 -2.54 -14.77
CA PRO A 510 16.51 -1.74 -13.70
C PRO A 510 16.57 -2.40 -12.32
N LEU A 511 16.81 -3.71 -12.27
CA LEU A 511 16.87 -4.51 -11.05
C LEU A 511 18.24 -4.47 -10.36
N ASP A 512 19.31 -4.28 -11.13
CA ASP A 512 20.67 -4.43 -10.61
C ASP A 512 21.00 -3.41 -9.51
N ASN A 513 20.27 -2.28 -9.46
CA ASN A 513 20.46 -1.22 -8.47
C ASN A 513 19.16 -0.47 -8.15
N LEU A 514 18.14 -1.18 -7.69
CA LEU A 514 16.81 -0.59 -7.42
C LEU A 514 16.90 0.59 -6.44
N PHE A 515 17.65 0.45 -5.35
CA PHE A 515 17.86 1.49 -4.35
C PHE A 515 18.42 2.77 -4.99
N VAL A 516 19.51 2.65 -5.75
CA VAL A 516 20.14 3.78 -6.45
C VAL A 516 19.17 4.45 -7.44
N SER A 517 18.37 3.65 -8.15
CA SER A 517 17.37 4.13 -9.12
C SER A 517 16.24 4.91 -8.45
N VAL A 518 15.77 4.47 -7.28
CA VAL A 518 14.73 5.15 -6.48
C VAL A 518 15.21 6.52 -5.99
N TYR A 519 16.40 6.58 -5.38
CA TYR A 519 16.97 7.85 -4.92
C TYR A 519 17.29 8.80 -6.08
N ARG A 520 17.78 8.28 -7.21
CA ARG A 520 17.96 9.06 -8.45
C ARG A 520 16.64 9.70 -8.89
N ALA A 521 15.57 8.91 -8.98
CA ALA A 521 14.27 9.42 -9.38
C ALA A 521 13.73 10.46 -8.41
N PHE A 522 13.91 10.24 -7.10
CA PHE A 522 13.53 11.19 -6.06
C PHE A 522 14.26 12.54 -6.24
N ILE A 523 15.57 12.52 -6.43
CA ILE A 523 16.39 13.73 -6.61
C ILE A 523 16.01 14.48 -7.88
N ILE A 524 15.87 13.77 -9.01
CA ILE A 524 15.49 14.38 -10.30
C ILE A 524 14.09 14.99 -10.19
N ALA A 525 13.13 14.24 -9.63
CA ALA A 525 11.77 14.72 -9.46
C ALA A 525 11.71 15.92 -8.51
N GLN A 526 12.48 15.93 -7.44
CA GLN A 526 12.60 17.07 -6.53
C GLN A 526 13.16 18.32 -7.22
N CYS A 527 14.20 18.16 -8.07
CA CYS A 527 14.72 19.28 -8.85
C CYS A 527 13.65 19.88 -9.77
N HIS A 528 12.93 19.04 -10.52
CA HIS A 528 11.87 19.50 -11.42
C HIS A 528 10.73 20.16 -10.67
N LEU A 529 10.33 19.60 -9.51
CA LEU A 529 9.28 20.17 -8.68
C LEU A 529 9.66 21.57 -8.19
N CYS A 530 10.87 21.76 -7.64
CA CYS A 530 11.35 23.08 -7.20
C CYS A 530 11.48 24.07 -8.36
N GLN A 531 11.87 23.59 -9.55
CA GLN A 531 11.92 24.41 -10.77
C GLN A 531 10.53 24.75 -11.36
N GLY A 532 9.46 24.17 -10.77
CA GLY A 532 8.07 24.40 -11.18
C GLY A 532 7.63 23.56 -12.38
N ASP A 533 8.32 22.45 -12.69
CA ASP A 533 7.91 21.50 -13.74
C ASP A 533 7.32 20.24 -13.10
N LEU A 534 6.03 20.35 -12.68
CA LEU A 534 5.35 19.29 -11.94
C LEU A 534 5.09 18.06 -12.80
N GLY A 535 4.89 18.27 -14.11
CA GLY A 535 4.63 17.15 -15.03
C GLY A 535 5.81 16.20 -15.12
N LYS A 536 7.04 16.74 -15.27
CA LYS A 536 8.25 15.90 -15.26
C LYS A 536 8.52 15.31 -13.88
N ALA A 537 8.33 16.09 -12.81
CA ALA A 537 8.51 15.60 -11.45
C ALA A 537 7.62 14.37 -11.18
N GLY A 538 6.33 14.47 -11.50
CA GLY A 538 5.38 13.37 -11.35
C GLY A 538 5.74 12.16 -12.20
N TRP A 539 6.11 12.36 -13.46
CA TRP A 539 6.48 11.27 -14.37
C TRP A 539 7.67 10.43 -13.86
N TYR A 540 8.75 11.10 -13.41
CA TYR A 540 9.93 10.40 -12.88
C TYR A 540 9.59 9.61 -11.61
N ALA A 541 8.88 10.22 -10.68
CA ALA A 541 8.53 9.60 -9.41
C ALA A 541 7.54 8.42 -9.60
N GLU A 542 6.47 8.61 -10.38
CA GLU A 542 5.44 7.60 -10.60
C GLU A 542 5.97 6.38 -11.36
N LYS A 543 6.71 6.61 -12.45
CA LYS A 543 7.32 5.53 -13.23
C LYS A 543 8.21 4.65 -12.36
N THR A 544 9.08 5.27 -11.56
CA THR A 544 10.02 4.52 -10.73
C THR A 544 9.32 3.84 -9.56
N LEU A 545 8.33 4.49 -8.92
CA LEU A 545 7.55 3.90 -7.85
C LEU A 545 6.83 2.63 -8.33
N ARG A 546 6.10 2.70 -9.44
CA ARG A 546 5.40 1.54 -10.01
C ARG A 546 6.36 0.38 -10.32
N GLN A 547 7.53 0.68 -10.88
CA GLN A 547 8.55 -0.34 -11.14
C GLN A 547 9.07 -0.96 -9.85
N ALA A 548 9.39 -0.16 -8.85
CA ALA A 548 9.89 -0.64 -7.57
C ALA A 548 8.87 -1.50 -6.82
N GLU A 549 7.61 -1.07 -6.78
CA GLU A 549 6.53 -1.79 -6.08
C GLU A 549 6.21 -3.17 -6.67
N CYS A 550 6.47 -3.37 -7.96
CA CYS A 550 6.37 -4.71 -8.57
C CYS A 550 7.32 -5.73 -7.91
N TYR A 551 8.43 -5.27 -7.32
CA TYR A 551 9.45 -6.14 -6.72
C TYR A 551 9.45 -6.12 -5.20
N THR A 552 9.22 -4.94 -4.59
CA THR A 552 9.34 -4.75 -3.13
C THR A 552 8.00 -4.65 -2.42
N GLY A 553 6.89 -4.57 -3.17
CA GLY A 553 5.57 -4.29 -2.61
C GLY A 553 5.40 -2.81 -2.24
N THR A 554 4.20 -2.47 -1.76
CA THR A 554 3.83 -1.09 -1.39
C THR A 554 4.46 -0.63 -0.08
N GLN A 555 4.68 -1.56 0.87
CA GLN A 555 5.34 -1.30 2.16
C GLN A 555 6.84 -1.52 2.02
N SER A 556 7.54 -0.52 1.49
CA SER A 556 8.97 -0.59 1.18
C SER A 556 9.65 0.75 1.35
N THR A 557 10.99 0.75 1.41
CA THR A 557 11.80 1.95 1.41
C THR A 557 11.61 2.80 0.14
N SER A 558 11.33 2.14 -0.99
CA SER A 558 11.01 2.81 -2.26
C SER A 558 9.70 3.59 -2.15
N GLY A 559 8.65 2.96 -1.59
CA GLY A 559 7.38 3.60 -1.30
C GLY A 559 7.53 4.76 -0.33
N ALA A 560 8.29 4.57 0.75
CA ALA A 560 8.56 5.60 1.74
C ALA A 560 9.28 6.84 1.17
N THR A 561 10.09 6.67 0.14
CA THR A 561 10.87 7.75 -0.48
C THR A 561 10.06 8.52 -1.53
N LEU A 562 9.34 7.85 -2.42
CA LEU A 562 8.69 8.46 -3.59
C LEU A 562 7.23 8.84 -3.37
N ALA A 563 6.48 8.08 -2.56
CA ALA A 563 5.05 8.34 -2.35
C ALA A 563 4.76 9.73 -1.74
N PRO A 564 5.55 10.25 -0.77
CA PRO A 564 5.35 11.61 -0.25
C PRO A 564 5.50 12.72 -1.30
N LEU A 565 6.43 12.55 -2.23
CA LEU A 565 6.63 13.50 -3.32
C LEU A 565 5.46 13.49 -4.30
N LEU A 566 4.96 12.31 -4.64
CA LEU A 566 3.77 12.16 -5.49
C LEU A 566 2.52 12.71 -4.82
N ALA A 567 2.37 12.54 -3.50
CA ALA A 567 1.24 13.09 -2.75
C ALA A 567 1.25 14.63 -2.77
N GLU A 568 2.43 15.27 -2.64
CA GLU A 568 2.55 16.72 -2.79
C GLU A 568 2.19 17.17 -4.21
N ILE A 569 2.72 16.51 -5.24
CA ILE A 569 2.43 16.87 -6.65
C ILE A 569 0.93 16.72 -6.95
N ALA A 570 0.31 15.63 -6.49
CA ALA A 570 -1.12 15.41 -6.67
C ALA A 570 -1.97 16.45 -5.95
N TYR A 571 -1.57 16.90 -4.75
CA TYR A 571 -2.22 18.00 -4.04
C TYR A 571 -2.11 19.30 -4.80
N GLU A 572 -0.90 19.64 -5.28
CA GLU A 572 -0.69 20.90 -6.02
C GLU A 572 -1.50 20.95 -7.33
N CYS A 573 -1.61 19.82 -8.03
CA CYS A 573 -2.36 19.73 -9.31
C CYS A 573 -3.84 19.43 -9.15
N GLN A 574 -4.29 18.95 -7.96
CA GLN A 574 -5.63 18.37 -7.74
C GLN A 574 -6.01 17.35 -8.83
N SER A 575 -5.09 16.48 -9.17
CA SER A 575 -5.36 15.36 -10.07
C SER A 575 -6.27 14.34 -9.37
N GLY A 576 -7.24 13.78 -10.10
CA GLY A 576 -8.43 13.10 -9.58
C GLY A 576 -8.25 11.79 -8.79
N ASP A 577 -7.03 11.23 -8.67
CA ASP A 577 -6.77 10.11 -7.77
C ASP A 577 -6.46 10.64 -6.38
N SER A 578 -7.29 10.30 -5.39
CA SER A 578 -7.10 10.76 -4.01
C SER A 578 -5.71 10.33 -3.50
N PRO A 579 -4.81 11.27 -3.19
CA PRO A 579 -3.46 10.97 -2.72
C PRO A 579 -3.44 10.23 -1.37
N GLU A 580 -4.58 10.13 -0.70
CA GLU A 580 -4.75 9.40 0.56
C GLU A 580 -4.29 7.94 0.44
N HIS A 581 -4.60 7.30 -0.70
CA HIS A 581 -4.18 5.92 -0.96
C HIS A 581 -2.66 5.77 -1.14
N LEU A 582 -1.97 6.84 -1.55
CA LEU A 582 -0.52 6.82 -1.69
C LEU A 582 0.21 6.76 -0.34
N LEU A 583 -0.38 7.25 0.74
CA LEU A 583 0.28 7.37 2.03
C LEU A 583 -0.28 6.44 3.12
N ALA A 584 -1.58 6.09 3.05
CA ALA A 584 -2.30 5.43 4.15
C ALA A 584 -1.62 4.14 4.66
N ASP A 585 -1.17 3.28 3.74
CA ASP A 585 -0.56 2.00 4.09
C ASP A 585 0.98 2.08 4.26
N ARG A 586 1.57 3.28 4.08
CA ARG A 586 3.02 3.50 4.06
C ARG A 586 3.53 4.34 5.21
N LEU A 587 2.66 4.91 6.06
CA LEU A 587 3.06 5.88 7.09
C LEU A 587 4.10 5.32 8.06
N GLU A 588 3.97 4.07 8.50
CA GLU A 588 4.93 3.43 9.38
C GLU A 588 6.32 3.32 8.73
N PHE A 589 6.36 2.97 7.44
CA PHE A 589 7.59 2.94 6.65
C PHE A 589 8.16 4.32 6.38
N ILE A 590 7.30 5.31 6.12
CA ILE A 590 7.69 6.72 5.95
C ILE A 590 8.35 7.23 7.23
N ASP A 591 7.74 7.00 8.38
CA ASP A 591 8.30 7.38 9.66
C ASP A 591 9.65 6.74 9.94
N ARG A 592 9.83 5.49 9.52
CA ARG A 592 11.03 4.72 9.83
C ARG A 592 12.18 4.96 8.85
N PHE A 593 11.89 5.21 7.57
CA PHE A 593 12.89 5.11 6.49
C PHE A 593 13.01 6.34 5.59
N SER A 594 12.09 7.31 5.67
CA SER A 594 12.13 8.45 4.75
C SER A 594 13.26 9.42 5.08
N PRO A 595 13.97 9.92 4.06
CA PRO A 595 14.86 11.04 4.24
C PRO A 595 14.10 12.31 4.67
N PRO A 596 14.78 13.30 5.28
CA PRO A 596 14.13 14.50 5.85
C PRO A 596 13.19 15.20 4.86
N ASP A 597 13.57 15.32 3.61
CA ASP A 597 12.78 15.99 2.57
C ASP A 597 11.49 15.23 2.22
N ALA A 598 11.52 13.90 2.16
CA ALA A 598 10.33 13.10 1.93
C ALA A 598 9.39 13.14 3.14
N LEU A 599 9.94 13.05 4.37
CA LEU A 599 9.15 13.15 5.60
C LEU A 599 8.46 14.50 5.73
N SER A 600 9.17 15.60 5.41
CA SER A 600 8.61 16.95 5.39
C SER A 600 7.42 17.06 4.45
N ARG A 601 7.53 16.53 3.23
CA ARG A 601 6.47 16.54 2.22
C ARG A 601 5.25 15.75 2.67
N CYS A 602 5.47 14.56 3.23
CA CYS A 602 4.40 13.71 3.75
C CYS A 602 3.55 14.45 4.77
N TYR A 603 4.17 14.94 5.83
CA TYR A 603 3.43 15.55 6.94
C TYR A 603 2.88 16.95 6.62
N THR A 604 3.55 17.71 5.77
CA THR A 604 2.98 18.96 5.25
C THR A 604 1.72 18.71 4.43
N TYR A 605 1.76 17.71 3.55
CA TYR A 605 0.60 17.29 2.76
C TYR A 605 -0.57 16.83 3.66
N LEU A 606 -0.31 15.90 4.58
CA LEU A 606 -1.34 15.38 5.48
C LEU A 606 -1.97 16.48 6.35
N ALA A 607 -1.16 17.44 6.81
CA ALA A 607 -1.64 18.58 7.59
C ALA A 607 -2.52 19.51 6.74
N ARG A 608 -2.16 19.75 5.47
CA ARG A 608 -2.96 20.56 4.53
C ARG A 608 -4.30 19.87 4.24
N GLN A 609 -4.28 18.59 3.98
CA GLN A 609 -5.48 17.79 3.77
C GLN A 609 -6.41 17.81 4.99
N ALA A 610 -5.86 17.68 6.19
CA ALA A 610 -6.63 17.76 7.42
C ALA A 610 -7.28 19.15 7.58
N LEU A 611 -6.60 20.21 7.16
CA LEU A 611 -7.16 21.59 7.15
C LEU A 611 -8.28 21.73 6.14
N ASP A 612 -8.12 21.21 4.93
CA ASP A 612 -9.16 21.22 3.89
C ASP A 612 -10.40 20.42 4.34
N GLY A 613 -10.19 19.35 5.11
CA GLY A 613 -11.21 18.57 5.80
C GLY A 613 -11.81 19.24 7.05
N ASN A 614 -11.41 20.48 7.37
CA ASN A 614 -11.82 21.22 8.58
C ASN A 614 -11.47 20.50 9.89
N MET A 615 -10.30 19.83 9.93
CA MET A 615 -9.76 19.11 11.09
C MET A 615 -8.43 19.73 11.57
N PRO A 616 -8.43 20.98 12.05
CA PRO A 616 -7.18 21.69 12.37
C PRO A 616 -6.40 21.10 13.56
N TYR A 617 -7.06 20.41 14.48
CA TYR A 617 -6.39 19.72 15.58
C TYR A 617 -5.61 18.51 15.09
N GLU A 618 -6.15 17.79 14.11
CA GLU A 618 -5.45 16.68 13.49
C GLU A 618 -4.23 17.17 12.69
N ALA A 619 -4.37 18.27 11.97
CA ALA A 619 -3.24 18.91 11.28
C ALA A 619 -2.11 19.27 12.26
N GLU A 620 -2.44 19.86 13.43
CA GLU A 620 -1.45 20.20 14.43
C GLU A 620 -0.78 18.93 15.03
N ARG A 621 -1.56 17.89 15.33
CA ARG A 621 -1.05 16.60 15.84
C ARG A 621 -0.06 15.93 14.88
N LEU A 622 -0.37 15.95 13.57
CA LEU A 622 0.49 15.38 12.52
C LEU A 622 1.84 16.12 12.44
N LEU A 623 1.79 17.46 12.46
CA LEU A 623 3.01 18.28 12.44
C LEU A 623 3.84 18.12 13.71
N GLU A 624 3.22 18.00 14.89
CA GLU A 624 3.90 17.72 16.14
C GLU A 624 4.57 16.33 16.14
N HIS A 625 3.94 15.33 15.50
CA HIS A 625 4.53 14.01 15.34
C HIS A 625 5.81 14.10 14.50
N ALA A 626 5.75 14.74 13.33
CA ALA A 626 6.92 14.94 12.48
C ALA A 626 8.03 15.77 13.16
N GLN A 627 7.65 16.77 13.98
CA GLN A 627 8.60 17.53 14.79
C GLN A 627 9.31 16.65 15.81
N ARG A 628 8.59 15.74 16.51
CA ARG A 628 9.22 14.79 17.44
C ARG A 628 10.22 13.88 16.72
N LEU A 629 9.89 13.38 15.54
CA LEU A 629 10.82 12.60 14.72
C LEU A 629 12.05 13.43 14.32
N ALA A 630 11.86 14.69 13.94
CA ALA A 630 12.97 15.58 13.61
C ALA A 630 13.92 15.78 14.79
N VAL A 631 13.37 16.01 15.98
CA VAL A 631 14.15 16.20 17.22
C VAL A 631 14.92 14.94 17.59
N SER A 632 14.28 13.74 17.51
CA SER A 632 14.92 12.47 17.85
C SER A 632 16.09 12.11 16.92
N ARG A 633 16.08 12.64 15.68
CA ARG A 633 17.10 12.39 14.65
C ARG A 633 18.10 13.54 14.49
N GLY A 634 17.94 14.63 15.24
CA GLY A 634 18.80 15.81 15.15
C GLY A 634 18.58 16.65 13.88
N TRP A 635 17.44 16.48 13.17
CA TRP A 635 17.12 17.18 11.93
C TRP A 635 16.55 18.57 12.17
N GLN A 636 17.43 19.54 12.30
CA GLN A 636 17.04 20.91 12.67
C GLN A 636 16.29 21.63 11.54
N ARG A 637 16.64 21.36 10.28
CA ARG A 637 15.93 21.90 9.10
C ARG A 637 14.49 21.44 9.05
N LEU A 638 14.27 20.14 9.22
CA LEU A 638 12.91 19.57 9.28
C LEU A 638 12.12 20.12 10.47
N GLN A 639 12.74 20.20 11.64
CA GLN A 639 12.10 20.78 12.83
C GLN A 639 11.61 22.21 12.57
N ALA A 640 12.43 23.06 11.94
CA ALA A 640 12.05 24.41 11.58
C ALA A 640 10.88 24.47 10.58
N MET A 641 10.87 23.59 9.59
CA MET A 641 9.79 23.50 8.61
C MET A 641 8.47 23.10 9.30
N MET A 642 8.50 22.12 10.20
CA MET A 642 7.31 21.68 10.92
C MET A 642 6.76 22.77 11.85
N LEU A 643 7.63 23.50 12.54
CA LEU A 643 7.24 24.65 13.36
C LEU A 643 6.59 25.76 12.50
N ALA A 644 7.13 26.05 11.31
CA ALA A 644 6.60 27.04 10.39
C ALA A 644 5.18 26.67 9.90
N GLU A 645 4.93 25.40 9.62
CA GLU A 645 3.59 24.92 9.26
C GLU A 645 2.63 24.91 10.46
N GLN A 646 3.08 24.60 11.66
CA GLN A 646 2.26 24.76 12.89
C GLN A 646 1.86 26.23 13.13
N VAL A 647 2.75 27.18 12.88
CA VAL A 647 2.42 28.62 12.91
C VAL A 647 1.27 28.90 11.94
N ARG A 648 1.34 28.40 10.71
CA ARG A 648 0.29 28.58 9.69
C ARG A 648 -1.05 27.98 10.18
N VAL A 649 -1.04 26.76 10.69
CA VAL A 649 -2.26 26.10 11.21
C VAL A 649 -2.90 26.91 12.35
N ARG A 650 -2.10 27.42 13.30
CA ARG A 650 -2.60 28.23 14.42
C ARG A 650 -3.18 29.57 13.96
N LEU A 651 -2.56 30.22 12.96
CA LEU A 651 -3.08 31.46 12.39
C LEU A 651 -4.42 31.22 11.66
N GLN A 652 -4.59 30.14 10.93
CA GLN A 652 -5.86 29.79 10.30
C GLN A 652 -6.99 29.55 11.32
N ARG A 653 -6.64 29.08 12.53
CA ARG A 653 -7.58 28.93 13.65
C ARG A 653 -7.83 30.24 14.41
N GLY A 654 -7.21 31.33 14.02
CA GLY A 654 -7.28 32.59 14.76
C GLY A 654 -6.49 32.62 16.09
N ASN A 655 -5.68 31.57 16.37
CA ASN A 655 -4.85 31.48 17.58
C ASN A 655 -3.52 32.22 17.37
N VAL A 656 -3.59 33.54 17.33
CA VAL A 656 -2.42 34.40 17.11
C VAL A 656 -1.40 34.26 18.25
N THR A 657 -1.84 34.19 19.51
CA THR A 657 -0.94 34.05 20.67
C THR A 657 -0.14 32.76 20.64
N GLY A 658 -0.80 31.65 20.30
CA GLY A 658 -0.11 30.36 20.14
C GLY A 658 0.87 30.36 18.96
N ALA A 659 0.51 31.02 17.86
CA ALA A 659 1.40 31.20 16.71
C ALA A 659 2.66 32.01 17.07
N GLU A 660 2.51 33.08 17.88
CA GLU A 660 3.63 33.89 18.39
C GLU A 660 4.60 33.10 19.27
N GLN A 661 4.08 32.16 20.07
CA GLN A 661 4.96 31.31 20.90
C GLN A 661 5.86 30.43 20.01
N LEU A 662 5.26 29.80 18.99
CA LEU A 662 6.02 28.99 18.04
C LEU A 662 6.98 29.82 17.20
N GLN A 663 6.57 31.04 16.79
CA GLN A 663 7.44 31.96 16.05
C GLN A 663 8.68 32.35 16.86
N ARG A 664 8.53 32.66 18.16
CA ARG A 664 9.66 32.94 19.05
C ARG A 664 10.59 31.75 19.20
N GLN A 665 10.05 30.53 19.27
CA GLN A 665 10.86 29.30 19.30
C GLN A 665 11.66 29.15 18.00
N LEU A 666 11.05 29.40 16.85
CA LEU A 666 11.67 29.32 15.56
C LEU A 666 12.76 30.39 15.37
N GLU A 667 12.52 31.63 15.85
CA GLU A 667 13.51 32.71 15.83
C GLU A 667 14.70 32.42 16.77
N GLN A 668 14.44 31.83 17.94
CA GLN A 668 15.52 31.38 18.83
C GLN A 668 16.36 30.30 18.20
N MET A 669 15.72 29.35 17.50
CA MET A 669 16.39 28.31 16.77
C MET A 669 17.26 28.89 15.64
N ALA A 670 16.74 29.83 14.85
CA ALA A 670 17.51 30.51 13.81
C ALA A 670 18.69 31.34 14.38
N ALA A 671 18.53 31.91 15.55
CA ALA A 671 19.59 32.69 16.22
C ALA A 671 20.64 31.81 16.90
N SER A 672 20.27 30.63 17.40
CA SER A 672 21.22 29.69 18.04
C SER A 672 22.06 28.92 17.07
N PHE A 673 21.59 28.74 15.83
CA PHE A 673 22.29 28.05 14.76
C PHE A 673 23.31 28.99 14.13
N ARG A 674 24.43 29.24 14.82
CA ARG A 674 25.52 30.13 14.37
C ARG A 674 26.49 29.36 13.48
N MET A 675 26.04 28.96 12.34
CA MET A 675 26.94 28.57 11.24
C MET A 675 27.10 29.74 10.26
N ASP A 676 28.01 29.56 9.31
CA ASP A 676 28.17 30.52 8.23
C ASP A 676 26.82 30.78 7.55
N ALA A 677 26.48 32.03 7.24
CA ALA A 677 25.18 32.38 6.62
C ALA A 677 24.91 31.66 5.30
N GLU A 678 25.96 31.13 4.66
CA GLU A 678 25.86 30.30 3.46
C GLU A 678 25.57 28.81 3.75
N HIS A 679 25.58 28.38 5.02
CA HIS A 679 25.27 26.98 5.34
C HIS A 679 23.84 26.65 4.96
N PRO A 680 23.57 25.56 4.20
CA PRO A 680 22.23 25.26 3.66
C PRO A 680 21.15 25.12 4.74
N CYS A 681 21.47 24.46 5.86
CA CYS A 681 20.53 24.29 6.98
C CYS A 681 20.20 25.64 7.63
N GLN A 682 21.21 26.53 7.82
CA GLN A 682 21.01 27.89 8.33
C GLN A 682 20.03 28.67 7.44
N ARG A 683 20.24 28.64 6.12
CA ARG A 683 19.33 29.30 5.17
C ARG A 683 17.91 28.75 5.22
N ALA A 684 17.74 27.45 5.27
CA ALA A 684 16.41 26.83 5.33
C ALA A 684 15.67 27.17 6.64
N ILE A 685 16.37 27.19 7.77
CA ILE A 685 15.83 27.61 9.05
C ILE A 685 15.45 29.11 9.03
N ALA A 686 16.33 29.96 8.50
CA ALA A 686 16.09 31.39 8.35
C ALA A 686 14.90 31.68 7.41
N LEU A 687 14.77 30.96 6.30
CA LEU A 687 13.65 31.06 5.38
C LEU A 687 12.33 30.67 6.07
N SER A 688 12.31 29.55 6.81
CA SER A 688 11.16 29.10 7.57
C SER A 688 10.73 30.13 8.64
N ALA A 689 11.67 30.71 9.35
CA ALA A 689 11.43 31.75 10.36
C ALA A 689 10.87 33.02 9.73
N SER A 690 11.46 33.49 8.63
CA SER A 690 11.03 34.70 7.92
C SER A 690 9.65 34.54 7.26
N LEU A 691 9.38 33.38 6.66
CA LEU A 691 8.08 33.06 6.06
C LEU A 691 6.98 33.05 7.11
N SER A 692 7.22 32.40 8.25
CA SER A 692 6.27 32.35 9.38
C SER A 692 6.06 33.74 9.96
N HIS A 693 7.12 34.54 10.07
CA HIS A 693 7.03 35.95 10.53
C HIS A 693 6.17 36.80 9.59
N CYS A 694 6.33 36.67 8.27
CA CYS A 694 5.49 37.34 7.29
C CYS A 694 4.00 36.96 7.45
N ARG A 695 3.69 35.68 7.63
CA ARG A 695 2.32 35.21 7.89
C ARG A 695 1.74 35.83 9.17
N LEU A 696 2.54 35.92 10.23
CA LEU A 696 2.14 36.53 11.51
C LEU A 696 1.90 38.04 11.37
N LEU A 697 2.77 38.76 10.65
CA LEU A 697 2.59 40.18 10.36
C LEU A 697 1.29 40.44 9.59
N LEU A 698 0.96 39.62 8.58
CA LEU A 698 -0.28 39.71 7.83
C LEU A 698 -1.50 39.50 8.74
N ALA A 699 -1.45 38.49 9.61
CA ALA A 699 -2.52 38.22 10.55
C ALA A 699 -2.75 39.35 11.57
N ARG A 700 -1.71 40.13 11.89
CA ARG A 700 -1.76 41.31 12.77
C ARG A 700 -2.15 42.60 12.04
N GLY A 701 -2.38 42.55 10.73
CA GLY A 701 -2.65 43.75 9.92
C GLY A 701 -1.42 44.62 9.63
N GLN A 702 -0.21 44.12 9.91
CA GLN A 702 1.07 44.80 9.69
C GLN A 702 1.61 44.54 8.26
N ALA A 703 0.77 44.59 7.27
CA ALA A 703 1.08 44.31 5.89
C ALA A 703 2.29 45.09 5.29
N PRO A 704 2.51 46.40 5.60
CA PRO A 704 3.68 47.10 5.11
C PRO A 704 5.02 46.51 5.55
N GLN A 705 5.10 45.97 6.77
CA GLN A 705 6.32 45.31 7.26
C GLN A 705 6.56 43.97 6.56
N ALA A 706 5.49 43.21 6.34
CA ALA A 706 5.58 41.97 5.54
C ALA A 706 6.05 42.23 4.10
N CYS A 707 5.60 43.34 3.47
CA CYS A 707 6.05 43.73 2.13
C CYS A 707 7.58 43.95 2.04
N ILE A 708 8.19 44.53 3.09
CA ILE A 708 9.66 44.80 3.09
C ILE A 708 10.40 43.45 3.09
N LEU A 709 10.02 42.52 3.96
CA LEU A 709 10.70 41.24 4.05
C LEU A 709 10.51 40.39 2.78
N LEU A 710 9.29 40.32 2.25
CA LEU A 710 8.98 39.54 1.05
C LEU A 710 9.63 40.11 -0.22
N ALA A 711 9.87 41.41 -0.28
CA ALA A 711 10.56 42.05 -1.40
C ALA A 711 12.02 41.57 -1.57
N ASP A 712 12.68 41.19 -0.48
CA ASP A 712 14.03 40.62 -0.51
C ASP A 712 14.03 39.10 -0.68
N MET A 713 13.03 38.41 -0.10
CA MET A 713 12.95 36.95 -0.15
C MET A 713 12.60 36.39 -1.53
N VAL A 714 11.71 37.07 -2.27
CA VAL A 714 11.26 36.56 -3.59
C VAL A 714 12.42 36.52 -4.60
N PRO A 715 13.19 37.61 -4.84
CA PRO A 715 14.31 37.58 -5.76
C PRO A 715 15.41 36.58 -5.37
N ASP A 716 15.66 36.38 -4.07
CA ASP A 716 16.61 35.38 -3.61
C ASP A 716 16.23 33.97 -4.07
N GLN A 717 14.97 33.55 -3.89
CA GLN A 717 14.52 32.23 -4.33
C GLN A 717 14.47 32.09 -5.86
N GLU A 718 14.11 33.14 -6.58
CA GLU A 718 14.15 33.14 -8.04
C GLU A 718 15.57 33.02 -8.60
N ASN A 719 16.51 33.71 -8.02
CA ASN A 719 17.95 33.61 -8.40
C ASN A 719 18.50 32.20 -8.13
N ARG A 720 17.99 31.51 -7.13
CA ARG A 720 18.35 30.11 -6.84
C ARG A 720 17.59 29.09 -7.71
N GLY A 721 16.62 29.54 -8.49
CA GLY A 721 15.82 28.69 -9.37
C GLY A 721 14.69 27.92 -8.67
N ASP A 722 14.37 28.24 -7.39
CA ASP A 722 13.24 27.66 -6.67
C ASP A 722 11.95 28.42 -7.00
N ARG A 723 11.39 28.12 -8.18
CA ARG A 723 10.20 28.79 -8.69
C ARG A 723 8.95 28.49 -7.88
N LEU A 724 8.83 27.31 -7.32
CA LEU A 724 7.65 26.92 -6.53
C LEU A 724 7.62 27.69 -5.20
N THR A 725 8.73 27.75 -4.48
CA THR A 725 8.84 28.55 -3.26
C THR A 725 8.71 30.03 -3.56
N ALA A 726 9.29 30.53 -4.65
CA ALA A 726 9.13 31.91 -5.08
C ALA A 726 7.66 32.25 -5.39
N ALA A 727 6.90 31.34 -6.02
CA ALA A 727 5.48 31.52 -6.27
C ALA A 727 4.67 31.62 -4.96
N ARG A 728 4.94 30.76 -3.98
CA ARG A 728 4.33 30.84 -2.63
C ARG A 728 4.62 32.18 -1.94
N LEU A 729 5.88 32.63 -1.98
CA LEU A 729 6.28 33.94 -1.43
C LEU A 729 5.64 35.12 -2.18
N ARG A 730 5.56 35.07 -3.53
CA ARG A 730 4.87 36.08 -4.34
C ARG A 730 3.38 36.17 -4.01
N THR A 731 2.74 35.04 -3.73
CA THR A 731 1.32 35.03 -3.30
C THR A 731 1.16 35.82 -2.01
N LEU A 732 1.99 35.55 -1.01
CA LEU A 732 1.98 36.30 0.25
C LEU A 732 2.34 37.78 0.06
N TRP A 733 3.31 38.08 -0.81
CA TRP A 733 3.69 39.45 -1.12
C TRP A 733 2.55 40.23 -1.78
N SER A 734 1.86 39.60 -2.72
CA SER A 734 0.70 40.20 -3.37
C SER A 734 -0.44 40.48 -2.39
N LEU A 735 -0.70 39.55 -1.45
CA LEU A 735 -1.64 39.78 -0.35
C LEU A 735 -1.21 40.93 0.56
N ALA A 736 0.08 41.02 0.90
CA ALA A 736 0.64 42.11 1.71
C ALA A 736 0.49 43.47 1.01
N LEU A 737 0.77 43.55 -0.29
CA LEU A 737 0.60 44.74 -1.11
C LEU A 737 -0.88 45.14 -1.20
N TRP A 738 -1.77 44.16 -1.40
CA TRP A 738 -3.22 44.39 -1.46
C TRP A 738 -3.73 44.96 -0.15
N ASN A 739 -3.40 44.35 0.98
CA ASN A 739 -3.79 44.82 2.30
C ASN A 739 -3.14 46.16 2.70
N SER A 740 -2.07 46.55 2.00
CA SER A 740 -1.44 47.86 2.13
C SER A 740 -2.06 48.95 1.20
N GLY A 741 -3.12 48.59 0.44
CA GLY A 741 -3.79 49.50 -0.51
C GLY A 741 -3.05 49.69 -1.85
N LYS A 742 -1.95 48.97 -2.09
CA LYS A 742 -1.14 49.04 -3.32
C LYS A 742 -1.67 48.05 -4.37
N THR A 743 -2.91 48.17 -4.76
CA THR A 743 -3.65 47.21 -5.59
C THR A 743 -3.01 46.96 -6.97
N ALA A 744 -2.50 47.98 -7.64
CA ALA A 744 -1.82 47.80 -8.92
C ALA A 744 -0.51 47.01 -8.80
N ALA A 745 0.32 47.31 -7.78
CA ALA A 745 1.53 46.56 -7.49
C ALA A 745 1.21 45.11 -7.11
N ALA A 746 0.16 44.87 -6.32
CA ALA A 746 -0.30 43.56 -5.95
C ALA A 746 -0.60 42.68 -7.19
N ARG A 747 -1.36 43.23 -8.15
CA ARG A 747 -1.66 42.51 -9.41
C ARG A 747 -0.43 42.19 -10.24
N THR A 748 0.48 43.15 -10.40
CA THR A 748 1.72 42.94 -11.16
C THR A 748 2.59 41.86 -10.50
N THR A 749 2.69 41.90 -9.17
CA THR A 749 3.46 40.90 -8.42
C THR A 749 2.84 39.48 -8.50
N PHE A 750 1.52 39.40 -8.60
CA PHE A 750 0.80 38.12 -8.64
C PHE A 750 0.74 37.48 -10.03
N GLN A 751 0.88 38.28 -11.10
CA GLN A 751 0.73 37.79 -12.48
C GLN A 751 1.63 36.60 -12.84
N PRO A 752 2.93 36.58 -12.47
CA PRO A 752 3.79 35.41 -12.71
C PRO A 752 3.30 34.13 -12.01
N VAL A 753 2.63 34.27 -10.86
CA VAL A 753 2.04 33.13 -10.12
C VAL A 753 0.88 32.54 -10.90
N VAL A 754 0.00 33.38 -11.45
CA VAL A 754 -1.14 32.94 -12.28
C VAL A 754 -0.63 32.23 -13.53
N GLN A 755 0.36 32.80 -14.22
CA GLN A 755 0.97 32.20 -15.41
C GLN A 755 1.57 30.81 -15.12
N LEU A 756 2.29 30.67 -14.03
CA LEU A 756 2.84 29.37 -13.62
C LEU A 756 1.72 28.38 -13.28
N ALA A 757 0.69 28.84 -12.59
CA ALA A 757 -0.46 28.01 -12.21
C ALA A 757 -1.25 27.52 -13.43
N GLU A 758 -1.46 28.36 -14.43
CA GLU A 758 -2.10 27.98 -15.69
C GLU A 758 -1.25 26.95 -16.47
N GLN A 759 0.06 27.19 -16.57
CA GLN A 759 0.98 26.30 -17.29
C GLN A 759 1.13 24.93 -16.66
N GLN A 760 1.08 24.84 -15.34
CA GLN A 760 1.35 23.61 -14.56
C GLN A 760 0.11 23.06 -13.86
N HIS A 761 -1.05 23.64 -14.11
CA HIS A 761 -2.34 23.28 -13.48
C HIS A 761 -2.30 23.31 -11.94
N LEU A 762 -1.56 24.28 -11.37
CA LEU A 762 -1.39 24.42 -9.92
C LEU A 762 -2.67 24.97 -9.29
N LYS A 763 -3.27 24.20 -8.41
CA LYS A 763 -4.45 24.57 -7.62
C LYS A 763 -4.17 24.67 -6.13
N GLY A 764 -3.27 23.83 -5.62
CA GLY A 764 -2.90 23.76 -4.20
C GLY A 764 -2.42 25.10 -3.65
N LEU A 765 -1.64 25.83 -4.43
CA LEU A 765 -1.13 27.16 -4.10
C LEU A 765 -2.24 28.16 -3.75
N PHE A 766 -3.38 28.09 -4.45
CA PHE A 766 -4.54 28.97 -4.20
C PHE A 766 -5.36 28.51 -3.00
N LEU A 767 -5.43 27.20 -2.74
CA LEU A 767 -6.10 26.64 -1.57
C LEU A 767 -5.42 27.07 -0.27
N GLU A 768 -4.08 27.12 -0.26
CA GLU A 768 -3.33 27.56 0.93
C GLU A 768 -3.66 29.00 1.36
N ALA A 769 -3.93 29.89 0.42
CA ALA A 769 -4.25 31.27 0.69
C ALA A 769 -5.76 31.50 0.99
N GLY A 770 -6.61 30.55 0.64
CA GLY A 770 -8.03 30.54 0.95
C GLY A 770 -8.80 31.78 0.47
N ASP A 771 -9.84 32.15 1.19
CA ASP A 771 -10.72 33.28 0.85
C ASP A 771 -10.02 34.64 0.81
N THR A 772 -8.82 34.75 1.40
CA THR A 772 -8.05 36.01 1.40
C THR A 772 -7.57 36.42 0.00
N LEU A 773 -7.46 35.47 -0.93
CA LEU A 773 -7.06 35.70 -2.32
C LEU A 773 -8.23 36.15 -3.22
N GLN A 774 -9.49 35.94 -2.83
CA GLN A 774 -10.68 36.26 -3.65
C GLN A 774 -10.74 37.71 -4.15
N PRO A 775 -10.45 38.74 -3.33
CA PRO A 775 -10.45 40.12 -3.79
C PRO A 775 -9.39 40.43 -4.85
N LEU A 776 -8.22 39.76 -4.75
CA LEU A 776 -7.12 39.91 -5.70
C LEU A 776 -7.46 39.26 -7.04
N LEU A 777 -8.01 38.04 -7.01
CA LEU A 777 -8.46 37.29 -8.20
C LEU A 777 -9.60 38.00 -8.92
N ALA A 778 -10.61 38.49 -8.20
CA ALA A 778 -11.70 39.26 -8.78
C ALA A 778 -11.20 40.53 -9.48
N GLY A 779 -10.28 41.26 -8.85
CA GLY A 779 -9.67 42.45 -9.44
C GLY A 779 -8.80 42.19 -10.67
N MET A 780 -8.30 40.96 -10.91
CA MET A 780 -7.58 40.60 -12.13
C MET A 780 -8.52 40.33 -13.30
N ASN A 781 -9.69 39.74 -13.04
CA ASN A 781 -10.72 39.48 -14.07
C ASN A 781 -11.32 40.75 -14.66
N GLU A 782 -11.45 41.82 -13.88
CA GLU A 782 -11.98 43.12 -14.38
C GLU A 782 -11.06 43.80 -15.41
N THR A 783 -9.74 43.53 -15.36
CA THR A 783 -8.77 44.09 -16.30
C THR A 783 -8.59 43.27 -17.58
N SER A 784 -8.91 41.97 -17.55
CA SER A 784 -8.86 41.07 -18.71
C SER A 784 -10.06 41.28 -19.66
N SER A 785 -11.19 41.74 -19.14
CA SER A 785 -12.42 42.01 -19.93
C SER A 785 -12.33 43.24 -20.83
N ALA A 786 -11.26 44.03 -20.73
CA ALA A 786 -11.05 45.22 -21.53
C ALA A 786 -10.22 44.99 -22.82
N CYS A 787 -9.69 43.83 -23.04
CA CYS A 787 -8.92 43.47 -24.24
C CYS A 787 -9.15 42.01 -24.60
N THR A 788 -10.31 41.66 -25.08
CA THR A 788 -10.54 40.64 -26.14
C THR A 788 -12.03 40.27 -26.18
N GLU A 789 -12.70 40.75 -27.25
CA GLU A 789 -13.91 40.10 -27.78
C GLU A 789 -13.46 38.81 -28.47
N GLU A 790 -13.38 37.70 -27.75
CA GLU A 790 -13.53 36.35 -28.27
C GLU A 790 -13.63 35.39 -27.06
N GLY A 791 -14.77 34.69 -26.99
CA GLY A 791 -15.25 34.03 -25.79
C GLY A 791 -14.36 32.88 -25.30
N ILE A 792 -13.74 33.09 -24.16
CA ILE A 792 -13.31 32.07 -23.24
C ILE A 792 -14.17 32.17 -21.99
N VAL A 793 -15.06 31.20 -21.80
CA VAL A 793 -15.89 31.10 -20.60
C VAL A 793 -14.95 30.77 -19.42
N HIS A 794 -14.61 31.80 -18.65
CA HIS A 794 -13.97 31.64 -17.37
C HIS A 794 -14.98 31.08 -16.35
N GLU A 795 -14.88 29.82 -15.99
CA GLU A 795 -15.50 29.34 -14.75
C GLU A 795 -14.88 30.06 -13.54
N PRO A 796 -15.71 30.58 -12.61
CA PRO A 796 -15.19 31.28 -11.44
C PRO A 796 -14.52 30.28 -10.49
N TRP A 797 -13.31 30.57 -10.10
CA TRP A 797 -12.47 29.84 -9.11
C TRP A 797 -13.06 29.87 -7.68
N ALA A 798 -14.36 29.93 -7.51
CA ALA A 798 -15.00 29.85 -6.20
C ALA A 798 -15.18 28.38 -5.82
N GLY A 799 -14.45 27.93 -4.84
CA GLY A 799 -14.59 26.61 -4.24
C GLY A 799 -16.02 26.33 -3.77
N LYS A 800 -16.82 25.71 -4.64
CA LYS A 800 -18.02 25.00 -4.21
C LYS A 800 -17.61 23.57 -3.91
N ARG A 801 -17.70 23.23 -2.63
CA ARG A 801 -17.74 21.82 -2.19
C ARG A 801 -18.76 21.08 -3.04
N ALA A 802 -18.31 20.08 -3.81
CA ALA A 802 -19.21 19.16 -4.45
C ALA A 802 -19.83 18.25 -3.38
N PRO A 803 -21.16 18.04 -3.39
CA PRO A 803 -21.73 16.94 -2.61
C PRO A 803 -21.34 15.63 -3.25
N ALA A 804 -21.04 14.64 -2.41
CA ALA A 804 -20.80 13.27 -2.82
C ALA A 804 -22.11 12.67 -3.35
N ASP A 805 -22.29 12.74 -4.67
CA ASP A 805 -23.27 11.92 -5.38
C ASP A 805 -22.74 11.65 -6.79
N GLY A 806 -22.53 10.36 -7.05
CA GLY A 806 -22.02 9.86 -8.31
C GLY A 806 -23.02 9.98 -9.44
N THR A 807 -22.67 10.81 -10.42
CA THR A 807 -23.20 10.70 -11.78
C THR A 807 -22.08 10.98 -12.78
N PRO A 808 -21.96 10.21 -13.87
CA PRO A 808 -20.82 10.31 -14.78
C PRO A 808 -20.94 11.56 -15.65
N PHE A 809 -19.87 12.33 -15.67
CA PHE A 809 -19.72 13.45 -16.60
C PHE A 809 -19.60 12.96 -18.04
N ASN A 810 -20.49 13.48 -18.86
CA ASN A 810 -20.49 13.33 -20.31
C ASN A 810 -19.43 14.30 -20.88
N SER A 811 -18.28 13.79 -21.27
CA SER A 811 -17.24 14.56 -21.96
C SER A 811 -17.41 14.44 -23.46
N GLY A 812 -17.59 15.59 -24.10
CA GLY A 812 -17.52 15.72 -25.56
C GLY A 812 -16.15 15.25 -26.09
N SER A 813 -16.19 14.66 -27.27
CA SER A 813 -15.11 13.99 -27.96
C SER A 813 -13.86 14.88 -28.13
N PRO A 814 -12.69 14.46 -27.64
CA PRO A 814 -11.43 14.98 -28.14
C PRO A 814 -10.89 14.08 -29.27
N ASP A 815 -10.16 14.67 -30.17
CA ASP A 815 -9.43 14.01 -31.25
C ASP A 815 -8.52 12.88 -30.72
N ILE A 816 -8.84 11.65 -31.08
CA ILE A 816 -8.24 10.43 -30.50
C ILE A 816 -6.94 10.03 -31.24
N HIS A 817 -6.53 10.75 -32.27
CA HIS A 817 -5.24 10.51 -32.96
C HIS A 817 -3.99 10.71 -32.06
N GLY A 818 -4.15 11.27 -30.83
CA GLY A 818 -3.08 11.47 -29.85
C GLY A 818 -3.00 10.46 -28.70
N GLU A 819 -3.95 9.55 -28.54
CA GLU A 819 -4.04 8.67 -27.36
C GLU A 819 -3.24 7.35 -27.47
N LEU A 820 -3.03 6.81 -28.69
CA LEU A 820 -2.22 5.62 -28.91
C LEU A 820 -0.76 6.03 -29.16
N SER A 821 0.19 5.36 -28.47
CA SER A 821 1.61 5.53 -28.80
C SER A 821 1.91 4.94 -30.17
N GLU A 822 2.97 5.41 -30.83
CA GLU A 822 3.43 4.86 -32.12
C GLU A 822 3.55 3.32 -32.08
N ARG A 823 4.01 2.79 -30.97
CA ARG A 823 4.18 1.35 -30.79
C ARG A 823 2.84 0.61 -30.64
N GLU A 824 1.89 1.20 -29.95
CA GLU A 824 0.54 0.65 -29.81
C GLU A 824 -0.21 0.72 -31.15
N PHE A 825 0.00 1.76 -31.93
CA PHE A 825 -0.58 1.91 -33.25
C PHE A 825 -0.02 0.86 -34.23
N GLN A 826 1.30 0.63 -34.22
CA GLN A 826 1.94 -0.45 -35.02
C GLN A 826 1.37 -1.83 -34.67
N ILE A 827 1.19 -2.10 -33.36
CA ILE A 827 0.61 -3.36 -32.89
C ILE A 827 -0.85 -3.46 -33.33
N LEU A 828 -1.63 -2.38 -33.27
CA LEU A 828 -3.02 -2.34 -33.71
C LEU A 828 -3.15 -2.61 -35.21
N GLN A 829 -2.23 -2.09 -36.05
CA GLN A 829 -2.16 -2.41 -37.48
C GLN A 829 -1.88 -3.89 -37.75
N LEU A 830 -0.89 -4.47 -37.04
CA LEU A 830 -0.57 -5.89 -37.16
C LEU A 830 -1.71 -6.80 -36.64
N ILE A 831 -2.50 -6.32 -35.68
CA ILE A 831 -3.74 -6.95 -35.23
C ILE A 831 -4.79 -6.93 -36.33
N ALA A 832 -4.92 -5.84 -37.07
CA ALA A 832 -5.86 -5.70 -38.18
C ALA A 832 -5.47 -6.57 -39.36
N GLU A 833 -4.19 -6.76 -39.58
CA GLU A 833 -3.65 -7.72 -40.58
C GLU A 833 -3.87 -9.21 -40.20
N GLY A 834 -4.42 -9.48 -39.02
CA GLY A 834 -4.73 -10.82 -38.58
C GLY A 834 -3.58 -11.57 -37.91
N GLN A 835 -2.43 -10.94 -37.67
CA GLN A 835 -1.24 -11.58 -37.11
C GLN A 835 -1.44 -12.02 -35.66
N MET A 836 -1.05 -13.23 -35.32
CA MET A 836 -1.08 -13.72 -33.92
C MET A 836 -0.02 -13.06 -33.04
N ASN A 837 -0.22 -13.02 -31.72
CA ASN A 837 0.69 -12.36 -30.81
C ASN A 837 2.16 -12.83 -30.92
N LYS A 838 2.39 -14.10 -31.26
CA LYS A 838 3.74 -14.62 -31.50
C LYS A 838 4.36 -14.12 -32.82
N GLU A 839 3.54 -13.82 -33.79
CA GLU A 839 3.97 -13.26 -35.08
C GLU A 839 4.29 -11.78 -34.94
N ILE A 840 3.41 -11.05 -34.27
CA ILE A 840 3.64 -9.64 -33.88
C ILE A 840 4.92 -9.49 -33.06
N ALA A 841 5.16 -10.40 -32.11
CA ALA A 841 6.38 -10.43 -31.32
C ALA A 841 7.65 -10.58 -32.21
N ARG A 842 7.61 -11.45 -33.22
CA ARG A 842 8.73 -11.62 -34.15
C ARG A 842 8.90 -10.43 -35.09
N SER A 843 7.81 -9.90 -35.62
CA SER A 843 7.84 -8.73 -36.54
C SER A 843 8.40 -7.50 -35.88
N LEU A 844 8.16 -7.34 -34.58
CA LEU A 844 8.55 -6.18 -33.82
C LEU A 844 9.79 -6.38 -32.91
N ALA A 845 10.42 -7.57 -32.99
CA ALA A 845 11.59 -7.99 -32.18
C ALA A 845 11.39 -7.78 -30.66
N ILE A 846 10.20 -8.11 -30.14
CA ILE A 846 9.85 -8.03 -28.71
C ILE A 846 9.30 -9.36 -28.19
N SER A 847 9.15 -9.52 -26.87
CA SER A 847 8.59 -10.75 -26.30
C SER A 847 7.07 -10.85 -26.55
N ALA A 848 6.54 -12.07 -26.61
CA ALA A 848 5.10 -12.29 -26.75
C ALA A 848 4.31 -11.72 -25.55
N GLU A 849 4.92 -11.66 -24.38
CA GLU A 849 4.33 -11.05 -23.18
C GLU A 849 4.27 -9.52 -23.30
N THR A 850 5.30 -8.91 -23.89
CA THR A 850 5.30 -7.47 -24.19
C THR A 850 4.19 -7.12 -25.18
N VAL A 851 3.93 -7.99 -26.17
CA VAL A 851 2.81 -7.79 -27.10
C VAL A 851 1.47 -7.90 -26.38
N LYS A 852 1.28 -8.85 -25.48
CA LYS A 852 0.05 -8.97 -24.69
C LYS A 852 -0.16 -7.72 -23.81
N TRP A 853 0.89 -7.18 -23.22
CA TRP A 853 0.84 -5.96 -22.44
C TRP A 853 0.38 -4.76 -23.28
N HIS A 854 0.95 -4.56 -24.46
CA HIS A 854 0.51 -3.51 -25.38
C HIS A 854 -0.94 -3.70 -25.83
N ILE A 855 -1.36 -4.93 -26.12
CA ILE A 855 -2.74 -5.25 -26.50
C ILE A 855 -3.70 -4.89 -25.36
N LYS A 856 -3.36 -5.19 -24.11
CA LYS A 856 -4.15 -4.81 -22.94
C LYS A 856 -4.29 -3.28 -22.81
N ASN A 857 -3.22 -2.54 -23.05
CA ASN A 857 -3.24 -1.08 -23.05
C ASN A 857 -4.08 -0.50 -24.21
N ILE A 858 -3.97 -1.09 -25.41
CA ILE A 858 -4.81 -0.73 -26.56
C ILE A 858 -6.30 -0.93 -26.22
N TYR A 859 -6.64 -2.08 -25.62
CA TYR A 859 -8.03 -2.36 -25.22
C TYR A 859 -8.54 -1.36 -24.18
N ALA A 860 -7.73 -1.01 -23.19
CA ALA A 860 -8.07 0.01 -22.19
C ALA A 860 -8.31 1.38 -22.84
N LYS A 861 -7.43 1.81 -23.74
CA LYS A 861 -7.52 3.10 -24.44
C LYS A 861 -8.70 3.17 -25.41
N LEU A 862 -8.97 2.10 -26.13
CA LEU A 862 -10.13 2.00 -27.02
C LEU A 862 -11.45 1.69 -26.29
N LYS A 863 -11.39 1.40 -24.97
CA LYS A 863 -12.52 1.01 -24.12
C LYS A 863 -13.25 -0.23 -24.65
N VAL A 864 -12.48 -1.28 -24.99
CA VAL A 864 -12.97 -2.55 -25.54
C VAL A 864 -12.38 -3.72 -24.75
N ASN A 865 -13.02 -4.89 -24.84
CA ASN A 865 -12.62 -6.07 -24.06
C ASN A 865 -12.16 -7.25 -24.93
N SER A 866 -12.16 -7.12 -26.26
CA SER A 866 -11.75 -8.18 -27.16
C SER A 866 -11.04 -7.66 -28.40
N ARG A 867 -10.27 -8.56 -29.04
CA ARG A 867 -9.53 -8.29 -30.29
C ARG A 867 -10.46 -7.81 -31.41
N THR A 868 -11.61 -8.47 -31.57
CA THR A 868 -12.59 -8.13 -32.59
C THR A 868 -13.22 -6.77 -32.33
N GLN A 869 -13.52 -6.47 -31.07
CA GLN A 869 -14.03 -5.15 -30.68
C GLN A 869 -13.00 -4.04 -30.89
N ALA A 870 -11.70 -4.33 -30.64
CA ALA A 870 -10.63 -3.37 -30.87
C ALA A 870 -10.50 -3.02 -32.37
N MET A 871 -10.62 -3.99 -33.25
CA MET A 871 -10.65 -3.79 -34.72
C MET A 871 -11.88 -2.98 -35.15
N SER A 872 -13.08 -3.37 -34.72
CA SER A 872 -14.29 -2.62 -35.05
C SER A 872 -14.22 -1.18 -34.57
N ARG A 873 -13.73 -0.98 -33.34
CA ARG A 873 -13.59 0.34 -32.76
C ARG A 873 -12.53 1.21 -33.46
N ALA A 874 -11.42 0.60 -33.85
CA ALA A 874 -10.36 1.28 -34.61
C ALA A 874 -10.82 1.72 -36.01
N LEU A 875 -11.65 0.92 -36.67
CA LEU A 875 -12.29 1.26 -37.96
C LEU A 875 -13.33 2.37 -37.77
N GLU A 876 -14.20 2.30 -36.78
CA GLU A 876 -15.16 3.37 -36.44
C GLU A 876 -14.48 4.71 -36.19
N MET A 877 -13.31 4.69 -35.54
CA MET A 877 -12.53 5.87 -35.19
C MET A 877 -11.57 6.32 -36.32
N LYS A 878 -11.62 5.66 -37.46
CA LYS A 878 -10.72 5.91 -38.62
C LYS A 878 -9.24 5.90 -38.28
N LEU A 879 -8.85 5.03 -37.33
CA LEU A 879 -7.46 4.77 -36.95
C LEU A 879 -6.83 3.72 -37.90
N LEU A 880 -7.66 2.94 -38.58
CA LEU A 880 -7.28 1.97 -39.59
C LEU A 880 -8.12 2.22 -40.87
N ASP A 881 -7.51 2.03 -42.03
CA ASP A 881 -8.17 2.11 -43.36
C ASP A 881 -9.02 0.89 -43.68
#